data_513c8f9242ccd108a64261949101f732
#
_entry.id   513c8f9242ccd108a64261949101f732
#
_cell.length_a   1.000
_cell.length_b   1.000
_cell.length_c   1.000
_cell.angle_alpha   90.00
_cell.angle_beta   90.00
_cell.angle_gamma   90.00
#
_symmetry.space_group_name_H-M   'P 1'
#
loop_
_entity.id
_entity.type
_entity.pdbx_description
1 polymer ?
#
loop_
_entity_poly.entity_id
_entity_poly.type
_entity_poly.pdbx_seq_one_letter_code
_entity_poly.pdbx_strand_id
1 'polypeptide(L)'
;PGAYILLSPLNSGASADGSGHYVIEDIPKGKYLVSVSFIGYKTLNDTLRIFENLKYNVKLSMSPLSLHEVVIIDDYTETRNREESLSLEIANEDYLKRHLGGSLMNSLERLPGISTIGIGSGQSKPVIRGLSFNRVVVVENNIKHEAQQWGSDHGLEVDQYAVERAEVIKGPASLRYGSDAIGGVIDIQNKKIPDNQTIGATIDLTGKSNSGFLGTSVSLFGRHNHFFATARFTLLDYGDFKVPADSVDIYSFRAALHNRQLRNTAGKEQNMHLSLGYIQNSFQSRLYMSNISLKNGFFANAHGLEPRRVDTALHDKSSRDIQYPYQEVNHFKLLNTSTLQLNKLMVSLDLGVQRNFRQEWSQYVDHGYMPAIFPDSLSFDRDLERQFDKLVYTSNIKLATHQSQHLYIETGVSAEYQDNRIDGRGFIIPAFRQFSSGAFFFVRHSLSVRSKLMAGIRFDYGEIHTSAYHDWFPSPVIENGDTLLRYLQRATKLNRSFANFTWSIGYTLQTEKWSFKSNLGKGFRMPIAKELAANGVNYHHFSYEVGDPDLEPEVSYQLDASLEYKALRFAIGLTPFVSYFTNYIYLNLSPEHDRLYGNGNQIFYYTQSRVLRYGAEIHAHHKISNAFQLGLIGEYVFAEQLSGAKKGFTLPFSPPATAVFNLKYQPESSSALHNAYASLDYKVTSKQTHIVPPEESTAGFQLINLNLGGQINLKQQALNISLQVQNLLNTKYFNHTSYYRLINVPKPAETLLLIFQFLSIIKSNNNNSDKP
;
A
#
# COMPACT_ATOMS: atom_id res chain seq x y z
N PRO A 1 23.21 4.49 -29.11
CA PRO A 1 23.81 4.01 -27.84
C PRO A 1 22.73 3.73 -26.80
N GLY A 2 22.81 2.60 -26.06
CA GLY A 2 21.91 2.28 -24.97
C GLY A 2 20.49 1.85 -25.36
N ALA A 3 20.15 1.77 -26.64
CA ALA A 3 18.88 1.25 -27.09
C ALA A 3 18.80 -0.26 -26.81
N TYR A 4 17.62 -0.72 -26.38
CA TYR A 4 17.36 -2.14 -26.14
C TYR A 4 16.62 -2.74 -27.33
N ILE A 5 17.11 -3.87 -27.83
CA ILE A 5 16.57 -4.61 -28.93
C ILE A 5 16.07 -5.96 -28.43
N LEU A 6 14.79 -6.27 -28.65
CA LEU A 6 14.14 -7.51 -28.20
C LEU A 6 13.55 -8.26 -29.39
N LEU A 7 13.76 -9.57 -29.44
CA LEU A 7 13.18 -10.50 -30.41
C LEU A 7 12.08 -11.35 -29.76
N SER A 8 10.84 -11.21 -30.19
CA SER A 8 9.74 -12.05 -29.75
C SER A 8 9.37 -13.10 -30.83
N PRO A 9 9.01 -14.35 -30.45
CA PRO A 9 8.75 -14.87 -29.09
C PRO A 9 9.98 -15.45 -28.37
N LEU A 10 11.20 -15.32 -28.89
CA LEU A 10 12.40 -15.89 -28.27
C LEU A 10 12.76 -15.25 -26.93
N ASN A 11 12.25 -14.04 -26.65
CA ASN A 11 12.68 -13.20 -25.52
C ASN A 11 14.21 -13.04 -25.43
N SER A 12 14.88 -13.08 -26.57
CA SER A 12 16.31 -12.82 -26.71
C SER A 12 16.50 -11.36 -27.10
N GLY A 13 17.44 -10.66 -26.46
CA GLY A 13 17.68 -9.26 -26.71
C GLY A 13 19.10 -8.83 -26.40
N ALA A 14 19.47 -7.65 -26.90
CA ALA A 14 20.75 -7.01 -26.64
C ALA A 14 20.57 -5.51 -26.41
N SER A 15 21.49 -4.91 -25.64
CA SER A 15 21.58 -3.45 -25.52
C SER A 15 22.67 -2.94 -26.46
N ALA A 16 22.40 -1.87 -27.18
CA ALA A 16 23.38 -1.20 -27.99
C ALA A 16 24.48 -0.56 -27.13
N ASP A 17 25.73 -0.72 -27.50
CA ASP A 17 26.91 -0.16 -26.84
C ASP A 17 27.00 1.39 -27.00
N GLY A 18 28.08 2.00 -26.50
CA GLY A 18 28.31 3.43 -26.58
C GLY A 18 28.45 3.99 -28.02
N SER A 19 28.70 3.15 -29.01
CA SER A 19 28.76 3.48 -30.44
C SER A 19 27.45 3.13 -31.17
N GLY A 20 26.51 2.49 -30.51
CA GLY A 20 25.23 2.07 -31.06
C GLY A 20 25.24 0.67 -31.70
N HIS A 21 26.31 -0.11 -31.55
CA HIS A 21 26.37 -1.46 -32.04
C HIS A 21 25.73 -2.45 -31.06
N TYR A 22 25.04 -3.44 -31.59
CA TYR A 22 24.47 -4.56 -30.85
C TYR A 22 24.59 -5.86 -31.61
N VAL A 23 24.67 -6.97 -30.92
CA VAL A 23 24.71 -8.33 -31.47
C VAL A 23 23.76 -9.21 -30.67
N ILE A 24 22.95 -9.98 -31.37
CA ILE A 24 22.13 -11.04 -30.79
C ILE A 24 22.52 -12.33 -31.50
N GLU A 25 23.14 -13.25 -30.77
CA GLU A 25 23.69 -14.50 -31.29
C GLU A 25 22.69 -15.65 -31.10
N ASP A 26 22.94 -16.76 -31.82
CA ASP A 26 22.20 -18.03 -31.71
C ASP A 26 20.68 -17.91 -31.92
N ILE A 27 20.27 -17.07 -32.90
CA ILE A 27 18.87 -16.92 -33.28
C ILE A 27 18.47 -18.05 -34.24
N PRO A 28 17.51 -18.92 -33.91
CA PRO A 28 17.00 -19.92 -34.84
C PRO A 28 16.38 -19.24 -36.08
N LYS A 29 16.50 -19.94 -37.25
CA LYS A 29 15.87 -19.43 -38.47
C LYS A 29 14.35 -19.27 -38.31
N GLY A 30 13.82 -18.08 -38.62
CA GLY A 30 12.40 -17.82 -38.40
C GLY A 30 11.94 -16.38 -38.67
N LYS A 31 10.68 -16.12 -38.36
CA LYS A 31 10.08 -14.79 -38.42
C LYS A 31 9.93 -14.27 -36.99
N TYR A 32 10.48 -13.10 -36.71
CA TYR A 32 10.53 -12.51 -35.39
C TYR A 32 9.96 -11.10 -35.39
N LEU A 33 9.20 -10.75 -34.36
CA LEU A 33 8.87 -9.37 -34.03
C LEU A 33 10.08 -8.76 -33.32
N VAL A 34 10.64 -7.70 -33.88
CA VAL A 34 11.72 -6.92 -33.28
C VAL A 34 11.13 -5.68 -32.66
N SER A 35 11.40 -5.46 -31.38
CA SER A 35 11.08 -4.24 -30.68
C SER A 35 12.37 -3.53 -30.29
N VAL A 36 12.54 -2.29 -30.75
CA VAL A 36 13.72 -1.47 -30.42
C VAL A 36 13.26 -0.25 -29.63
N SER A 37 13.71 -0.12 -28.41
CA SER A 37 13.30 0.94 -27.47
C SER A 37 14.48 1.67 -26.88
N PHE A 38 14.30 2.96 -26.61
CA PHE A 38 15.20 3.81 -25.84
C PHE A 38 14.43 4.96 -25.23
N ILE A 39 14.79 5.33 -23.99
CA ILE A 39 14.10 6.38 -23.25
C ILE A 39 14.20 7.70 -24.01
N GLY A 40 13.05 8.35 -24.22
CA GLY A 40 12.95 9.59 -25.00
C GLY A 40 12.84 9.38 -26.51
N TYR A 41 12.68 8.14 -26.96
CA TYR A 41 12.50 7.80 -28.37
C TYR A 41 11.26 6.93 -28.57
N LYS A 42 10.63 7.03 -29.75
CA LYS A 42 9.54 6.12 -30.13
C LYS A 42 10.07 4.72 -30.29
N THR A 43 9.46 3.76 -29.61
CA THR A 43 9.73 2.34 -29.80
C THR A 43 9.41 1.95 -31.24
N LEU A 44 10.37 1.37 -31.93
CA LEU A 44 10.19 0.80 -33.25
C LEU A 44 9.82 -0.67 -33.10
N ASN A 45 8.67 -1.05 -33.66
CA ASN A 45 8.28 -2.46 -33.81
C ASN A 45 8.30 -2.83 -35.29
N ASP A 46 9.07 -3.86 -35.64
CA ASP A 46 9.23 -4.34 -37.00
C ASP A 46 9.20 -5.87 -37.02
N THR A 47 9.00 -6.46 -38.18
CA THR A 47 8.99 -7.91 -38.35
C THR A 47 10.13 -8.33 -39.24
N LEU A 48 11.11 -9.02 -38.67
CA LEU A 48 12.26 -9.54 -39.41
C LEU A 48 12.12 -11.03 -39.75
N ARG A 49 12.59 -11.39 -40.93
CA ARG A 49 12.76 -12.78 -41.33
C ARG A 49 14.26 -13.08 -41.29
N ILE A 50 14.65 -13.88 -40.32
CA ILE A 50 16.07 -14.21 -40.08
C ILE A 50 16.32 -15.65 -40.52
N PHE A 51 17.01 -15.82 -41.66
CA PHE A 51 17.39 -17.12 -42.20
C PHE A 51 18.91 -17.25 -42.36
N GLU A 52 19.63 -16.11 -42.23
CA GLU A 52 21.08 -15.97 -42.29
C GLU A 52 21.53 -14.81 -41.42
N ASN A 53 22.81 -14.55 -41.29
CA ASN A 53 23.34 -13.41 -40.55
C ASN A 53 22.80 -12.11 -41.15
N LEU A 54 22.05 -11.37 -40.34
CA LEU A 54 21.33 -10.15 -40.74
C LEU A 54 21.94 -8.92 -40.08
N LYS A 55 22.30 -7.93 -40.87
CA LYS A 55 22.65 -6.59 -40.37
C LYS A 55 21.38 -5.71 -40.41
N TYR A 56 20.92 -5.31 -39.24
CA TYR A 56 19.71 -4.50 -39.11
C TYR A 56 20.03 -3.16 -38.43
N ASN A 57 19.95 -2.07 -39.19
CA ASN A 57 20.22 -0.73 -38.71
C ASN A 57 18.90 -0.03 -38.36
N VAL A 58 18.81 0.49 -37.14
CA VAL A 58 17.62 1.15 -36.63
C VAL A 58 17.93 2.61 -36.35
N LYS A 59 17.04 3.49 -36.80
CA LYS A 59 17.02 4.90 -36.44
C LYS A 59 15.76 5.19 -35.63
N LEU A 60 15.92 5.41 -34.34
CA LEU A 60 14.82 5.82 -33.47
C LEU A 60 14.54 7.33 -33.65
N SER A 61 13.30 7.69 -33.83
CA SER A 61 12.86 9.09 -33.80
C SER A 61 12.69 9.54 -32.36
N MET A 62 13.20 10.72 -31.99
CA MET A 62 12.93 11.30 -30.66
C MET A 62 11.40 11.35 -30.47
N SER A 63 10.95 10.77 -29.39
CA SER A 63 9.63 11.04 -28.85
C SER A 63 9.86 11.99 -27.68
N PRO A 64 9.31 13.20 -27.68
CA PRO A 64 9.25 14.00 -26.48
C PRO A 64 8.46 13.17 -25.49
N LEU A 65 9.10 12.69 -24.43
CA LEU A 65 8.60 11.74 -23.42
C LEU A 65 7.19 11.23 -23.78
N SER A 66 7.09 10.09 -24.45
CA SER A 66 5.76 9.54 -24.72
C SER A 66 5.17 9.16 -23.38
N LEU A 67 4.21 9.98 -22.97
CA LEU A 67 3.46 9.84 -21.74
C LEU A 67 2.61 8.57 -21.73
N HIS A 68 2.96 7.51 -22.35
CA HIS A 68 2.31 6.18 -22.32
C HIS A 68 2.41 5.49 -23.68
N GLU A 69 3.61 5.24 -24.12
CA GLU A 69 3.77 4.18 -25.10
C GLU A 69 3.74 2.83 -24.37
N VAL A 70 3.11 1.84 -24.99
CA VAL A 70 3.07 0.46 -24.49
C VAL A 70 4.48 -0.06 -24.37
N VAL A 71 5.12 0.22 -23.24
CA VAL A 71 6.33 -0.47 -22.83
C VAL A 71 5.90 -1.89 -22.52
N ILE A 72 6.47 -2.87 -23.20
CA ILE A 72 6.32 -4.28 -22.83
C ILE A 72 6.65 -4.36 -21.35
N ILE A 73 5.80 -5.00 -20.56
CA ILE A 73 5.80 -4.93 -19.06
C ILE A 73 7.17 -5.24 -18.47
N ASP A 74 7.96 -6.14 -19.08
CA ASP A 74 9.32 -6.46 -18.66
C ASP A 74 10.29 -5.27 -18.85
N ASP A 75 10.14 -4.48 -19.90
CA ASP A 75 10.99 -3.32 -20.22
C ASP A 75 10.74 -2.14 -19.24
N TYR A 76 9.48 -1.88 -18.85
CA TYR A 76 9.17 -0.85 -17.87
C TYR A 76 9.81 -1.14 -16.51
N THR A 77 9.68 -2.36 -16.00
CA THR A 77 10.22 -2.77 -14.70
C THR A 77 11.74 -2.67 -14.70
N GLU A 78 12.41 -3.15 -15.74
CA GLU A 78 13.85 -3.08 -15.86
C GLU A 78 14.34 -1.64 -16.00
N THR A 79 13.71 -0.83 -16.84
CA THR A 79 14.03 0.58 -17.00
C THR A 79 13.82 1.36 -15.71
N ARG A 80 12.70 1.18 -15.04
CA ARG A 80 12.38 1.84 -13.78
C ARG A 80 13.37 1.46 -12.69
N ASN A 81 13.74 0.19 -12.61
CA ASN A 81 14.78 -0.29 -11.69
C ASN A 81 16.16 0.30 -11.99
N ARG A 82 16.52 0.50 -13.26
CA ARG A 82 17.80 1.13 -13.64
C ARG A 82 17.88 2.61 -13.29
N GLU A 83 16.74 3.29 -13.22
CA GLU A 83 16.65 4.71 -13.02
C GLU A 83 16.48 5.13 -11.56
N GLU A 84 16.24 4.19 -10.65
CA GLU A 84 16.01 4.46 -9.24
C GLU A 84 17.14 3.88 -8.37
N SER A 85 17.72 4.71 -7.49
CA SER A 85 18.74 4.29 -6.53
C SER A 85 18.15 3.64 -5.27
N LEU A 86 16.89 3.90 -4.97
CA LEU A 86 16.16 3.25 -3.89
C LEU A 86 15.77 1.82 -4.30
N SER A 87 15.58 0.96 -3.32
CA SER A 87 15.02 -0.37 -3.53
C SER A 87 13.56 -0.26 -3.96
N LEU A 88 13.23 -0.87 -5.09
CA LEU A 88 11.92 -0.76 -5.73
C LEU A 88 11.37 -2.16 -6.06
N GLU A 89 10.14 -2.43 -5.63
CA GLU A 89 9.37 -3.60 -6.03
C GLU A 89 8.17 -3.16 -6.88
N ILE A 90 7.92 -3.86 -7.99
CA ILE A 90 6.81 -3.54 -8.89
C ILE A 90 5.85 -4.72 -8.97
N ALA A 91 4.65 -4.52 -8.42
CA ALA A 91 3.51 -5.40 -8.61
C ALA A 91 2.73 -4.95 -9.86
N ASN A 92 2.97 -5.59 -10.99
CA ASN A 92 2.25 -5.32 -12.23
C ASN A 92 0.84 -5.98 -12.22
N GLU A 93 0.06 -5.73 -13.25
CA GLU A 93 -1.32 -6.24 -13.37
C GLU A 93 -1.38 -7.77 -13.24
N ASP A 94 -0.47 -8.50 -13.87
CA ASP A 94 -0.42 -9.97 -13.80
C ASP A 94 -0.09 -10.48 -12.40
N TYR A 95 0.83 -9.81 -11.71
CA TYR A 95 1.14 -10.10 -10.31
C TYR A 95 -0.09 -9.87 -9.43
N LEU A 96 -0.75 -8.71 -9.56
CA LEU A 96 -1.93 -8.36 -8.76
C LEU A 96 -3.07 -9.35 -8.99
N LYS A 97 -3.34 -9.73 -10.23
CA LYS A 97 -4.37 -10.72 -10.59
C LYS A 97 -4.11 -12.10 -9.97
N ARG A 98 -2.84 -12.55 -9.98
CA ARG A 98 -2.44 -13.84 -9.40
C ARG A 98 -2.48 -13.87 -7.88
N HIS A 99 -2.45 -12.71 -7.23
CA HIS A 99 -2.30 -12.61 -5.77
C HIS A 99 -3.40 -11.78 -5.10
N LEU A 100 -4.58 -11.66 -5.74
CA LEU A 100 -5.73 -10.99 -5.11
C LEU A 100 -5.98 -11.57 -3.72
N GLY A 101 -5.87 -10.72 -2.68
CA GLY A 101 -5.95 -11.16 -1.27
C GLY A 101 -7.21 -10.73 -0.54
N GLY A 102 -8.13 -9.98 -1.19
CA GLY A 102 -9.30 -9.36 -0.58
C GLY A 102 -9.10 -7.88 -0.27
N SER A 103 -7.85 -7.42 -0.20
CA SER A 103 -7.47 -6.02 -0.26
C SER A 103 -6.18 -5.90 -1.07
N LEU A 104 -5.92 -4.71 -1.62
CA LEU A 104 -4.67 -4.46 -2.35
C LEU A 104 -3.44 -4.72 -1.48
N MET A 105 -3.48 -4.34 -0.21
CA MET A 105 -2.34 -4.49 0.69
C MET A 105 -2.00 -5.97 0.92
N ASN A 106 -3.00 -6.82 1.09
CA ASN A 106 -2.78 -8.27 1.21
C ASN A 106 -2.16 -8.88 -0.05
N SER A 107 -2.48 -8.34 -1.23
CA SER A 107 -1.87 -8.77 -2.49
C SER A 107 -0.37 -8.44 -2.57
N LEU A 108 0.10 -7.42 -1.84
CA LEU A 108 1.49 -7.00 -1.80
C LEU A 108 2.34 -7.74 -0.75
N GLU A 109 1.75 -8.48 0.19
CA GLU A 109 2.48 -9.17 1.28
C GLU A 109 3.52 -10.22 0.84
N ARG A 110 3.50 -10.62 -0.44
CA ARG A 110 4.48 -11.54 -1.00
C ARG A 110 5.72 -10.85 -1.55
N LEU A 111 5.72 -9.53 -1.60
CA LEU A 111 6.91 -8.76 -2.00
C LEU A 111 7.89 -8.70 -0.81
N PRO A 112 9.22 -8.77 -1.07
CA PRO A 112 10.22 -8.68 -0.01
C PRO A 112 10.03 -7.43 0.85
N GLY A 113 10.19 -7.55 2.18
CA GLY A 113 10.12 -6.42 3.12
C GLY A 113 8.73 -5.82 3.29
N ILE A 114 7.66 -6.47 2.81
CA ILE A 114 6.29 -5.98 2.90
C ILE A 114 5.44 -6.94 3.72
N SER A 115 4.75 -6.39 4.69
CA SER A 115 3.73 -7.09 5.47
C SER A 115 2.53 -6.17 5.69
N THR A 116 1.47 -6.65 6.34
CA THR A 116 0.29 -5.86 6.62
C THR A 116 -0.08 -5.90 8.10
N ILE A 117 -0.66 -4.80 8.57
CA ILE A 117 -1.38 -4.72 9.84
C ILE A 117 -2.85 -4.55 9.53
N GLY A 118 -3.72 -5.25 10.25
CA GLY A 118 -5.17 -5.09 10.10
C GLY A 118 -5.96 -5.96 11.04
N ILE A 119 -7.22 -5.62 11.16
CA ILE A 119 -8.26 -6.35 11.87
C ILE A 119 -9.36 -6.72 10.88
N GLY A 120 -9.58 -8.01 10.64
CA GLY A 120 -10.65 -8.48 9.74
C GLY A 120 -10.26 -8.59 8.26
N SER A 121 -11.25 -8.89 7.42
CA SER A 121 -11.05 -9.33 6.03
C SER A 121 -10.78 -8.20 5.04
N GLY A 122 -11.27 -7.00 5.26
CA GLY A 122 -11.18 -5.85 4.34
C GLY A 122 -10.30 -4.71 4.85
N GLN A 123 -9.76 -4.82 6.06
CA GLN A 123 -9.05 -3.72 6.72
C GLN A 123 -7.58 -4.07 6.88
N SER A 124 -6.74 -3.53 6.02
CA SER A 124 -5.30 -3.72 6.10
C SER A 124 -4.54 -2.46 5.73
N LYS A 125 -3.43 -2.22 6.41
CA LYS A 125 -2.45 -1.17 6.11
C LYS A 125 -1.09 -1.77 5.81
N PRO A 126 -0.32 -1.15 4.92
CA PRO A 126 1.00 -1.64 4.59
C PRO A 126 2.00 -1.41 5.71
N VAL A 127 2.92 -2.35 5.81
CA VAL A 127 4.13 -2.25 6.62
C VAL A 127 5.32 -2.49 5.71
N ILE A 128 6.23 -1.53 5.63
CA ILE A 128 7.47 -1.65 4.87
C ILE A 128 8.63 -1.74 5.85
N ARG A 129 9.33 -2.88 5.84
CA ARG A 129 10.47 -3.13 6.76
C ARG A 129 10.13 -2.85 8.23
N GLY A 130 8.91 -3.20 8.67
CA GLY A 130 8.42 -2.94 10.02
C GLY A 130 8.01 -1.49 10.32
N LEU A 131 8.02 -0.59 9.33
CA LEU A 131 7.48 0.77 9.44
C LEU A 131 6.07 0.82 8.84
N SER A 132 5.15 1.46 9.54
CA SER A 132 3.73 1.51 9.20
C SER A 132 3.11 2.88 9.49
N PHE A 133 1.82 3.02 9.26
CA PHE A 133 1.02 4.22 9.49
C PHE A 133 1.59 5.44 8.76
N ASN A 134 1.77 6.55 9.48
CA ASN A 134 2.24 7.81 8.93
C ASN A 134 3.73 7.83 8.53
N ARG A 135 4.39 6.66 8.44
CA ARG A 135 5.75 6.51 7.91
C ARG A 135 5.77 5.91 6.51
N VAL A 136 4.62 5.43 6.04
CA VAL A 136 4.44 4.89 4.70
C VAL A 136 3.38 5.73 3.98
N VAL A 137 3.79 6.36 2.91
CA VAL A 137 2.89 7.15 2.07
C VAL A 137 2.27 6.25 1.00
N VAL A 138 0.97 6.32 0.86
CA VAL A 138 0.26 5.74 -0.27
C VAL A 138 -0.06 6.87 -1.24
N VAL A 139 0.28 6.71 -2.50
CA VAL A 139 0.01 7.67 -3.59
C VAL A 139 -0.90 6.99 -4.60
N GLU A 140 -1.92 7.67 -5.06
CA GLU A 140 -2.80 7.21 -6.12
C GLU A 140 -2.84 8.27 -7.22
N ASN A 141 -2.42 7.89 -8.43
CA ASN A 141 -2.31 8.82 -9.57
C ASN A 141 -1.59 10.14 -9.21
N ASN A 142 -0.40 10.07 -8.63
CA ASN A 142 0.47 11.17 -8.20
C ASN A 142 -0.06 12.02 -7.02
N ILE A 143 -1.21 11.72 -6.46
CA ILE A 143 -1.78 12.41 -5.29
C ILE A 143 -1.69 11.51 -4.06
N LYS A 144 -1.23 12.07 -2.95
CA LYS A 144 -1.21 11.38 -1.66
C LYS A 144 -2.62 10.96 -1.28
N HIS A 145 -2.81 9.66 -1.00
CA HIS A 145 -4.08 9.13 -0.53
C HIS A 145 -4.25 9.43 0.95
N GLU A 146 -5.19 10.28 1.28
CA GLU A 146 -5.44 10.75 2.63
C GLU A 146 -6.74 10.20 3.20
N ALA A 147 -6.62 9.13 4.00
CA ALA A 147 -7.70 8.54 4.80
C ALA A 147 -7.45 8.77 6.29
N GLN A 148 -8.09 7.99 7.15
CA GLN A 148 -7.86 8.01 8.60
C GLN A 148 -6.66 7.10 8.93
N GLN A 149 -5.44 7.59 8.71
CA GLN A 149 -4.25 6.74 8.72
C GLN A 149 -3.67 6.44 10.11
N TRP A 150 -4.11 7.15 11.12
CA TRP A 150 -3.53 7.06 12.49
C TRP A 150 -3.84 5.77 13.24
N GLY A 151 -4.83 4.98 12.83
CA GLY A 151 -5.21 3.74 13.49
C GLY A 151 -4.91 2.50 12.66
N SER A 152 -4.56 1.39 13.27
CA SER A 152 -4.42 0.09 12.61
C SER A 152 -5.76 -0.59 12.33
N ASP A 153 -6.79 -0.12 12.98
CA ASP A 153 -8.18 -0.51 12.86
C ASP A 153 -8.90 0.06 11.63
N HIS A 154 -8.24 0.98 10.94
CA HIS A 154 -8.75 1.61 9.72
C HIS A 154 -8.03 1.07 8.51
N GLY A 155 -8.77 0.59 7.49
CA GLY A 155 -8.22 0.15 6.21
C GLY A 155 -7.70 1.32 5.37
N LEU A 156 -7.12 0.97 4.22
CA LEU A 156 -6.95 1.90 3.11
C LEU A 156 -8.11 1.68 2.16
N GLU A 157 -8.88 2.71 1.90
CA GLU A 157 -10.02 2.67 0.98
C GLU A 157 -9.49 2.72 -0.47
N VAL A 158 -9.02 1.57 -0.96
CA VAL A 158 -8.47 1.37 -2.31
C VAL A 158 -9.08 0.12 -2.94
N ASP A 159 -9.76 0.29 -4.07
CA ASP A 159 -10.32 -0.83 -4.82
C ASP A 159 -9.22 -1.60 -5.56
N GLN A 160 -8.93 -2.84 -5.12
CA GLN A 160 -7.90 -3.69 -5.71
C GLN A 160 -8.12 -3.99 -7.21
N TYR A 161 -9.37 -3.98 -7.69
CA TYR A 161 -9.69 -4.24 -9.10
C TYR A 161 -9.44 -3.03 -10.01
N ALA A 162 -9.37 -1.82 -9.44
CA ALA A 162 -9.08 -0.60 -10.19
C ALA A 162 -7.58 -0.38 -10.43
N VAL A 163 -6.72 -1.10 -9.72
CA VAL A 163 -5.26 -0.94 -9.78
C VAL A 163 -4.68 -1.75 -10.93
N GLU A 164 -3.83 -1.11 -11.74
CA GLU A 164 -3.03 -1.78 -12.78
C GLU A 164 -1.64 -2.15 -12.26
N ARG A 165 -1.03 -1.25 -11.50
CA ARG A 165 0.32 -1.41 -10.98
C ARG A 165 0.46 -0.74 -9.62
N ALA A 166 1.21 -1.37 -8.74
CA ALA A 166 1.67 -0.79 -7.49
C ALA A 166 3.20 -0.85 -7.43
N GLU A 167 3.84 0.30 -7.21
CA GLU A 167 5.28 0.40 -7.01
C GLU A 167 5.54 0.60 -5.52
N VAL A 168 6.34 -0.26 -4.91
CA VAL A 168 6.75 -0.10 -3.51
C VAL A 168 8.19 0.37 -3.48
N ILE A 169 8.36 1.63 -3.13
CA ILE A 169 9.66 2.29 -3.01
C ILE A 169 10.05 2.23 -1.54
N LYS A 170 11.16 1.56 -1.23
CA LYS A 170 11.63 1.35 0.14
C LYS A 170 12.76 2.32 0.46
N GLY A 171 12.76 2.82 1.70
CA GLY A 171 13.78 3.74 2.15
C GLY A 171 13.34 5.21 2.14
N PRO A 172 14.29 6.18 2.24
CA PRO A 172 13.99 7.59 2.45
C PRO A 172 13.48 8.27 1.16
N ALA A 173 12.24 7.97 0.79
CA ALA A 173 11.60 8.52 -0.41
C ALA A 173 11.04 9.95 -0.21
N SER A 174 11.24 10.55 0.95
CA SER A 174 10.72 11.88 1.32
C SER A 174 11.09 12.98 0.33
N LEU A 175 12.20 12.85 -0.39
CA LEU A 175 12.65 13.84 -1.36
C LEU A 175 11.59 14.15 -2.43
N ARG A 176 10.98 13.14 -3.02
CA ARG A 176 9.99 13.31 -4.10
C ARG A 176 8.55 13.30 -3.61
N TYR A 177 8.28 12.56 -2.53
CA TYR A 177 6.92 12.29 -2.06
C TYR A 177 6.54 13.11 -0.81
N GLY A 178 7.49 13.91 -0.28
CA GLY A 178 7.28 14.79 0.84
C GLY A 178 7.44 14.15 2.21
N SER A 179 7.01 14.89 3.23
CA SER A 179 6.89 14.43 4.60
C SER A 179 6.12 13.09 4.66
N ASP A 180 6.36 12.28 5.67
CA ASP A 180 5.74 10.98 5.93
C ASP A 180 6.29 9.80 5.08
N ALA A 181 6.98 10.05 3.96
CA ALA A 181 7.65 9.00 3.17
C ALA A 181 9.00 8.57 3.76
N ILE A 182 9.10 8.54 5.08
CA ILE A 182 10.34 8.20 5.82
C ILE A 182 10.63 6.69 5.81
N GLY A 183 9.59 5.85 5.76
CA GLY A 183 9.69 4.40 5.68
C GLY A 183 9.58 3.86 4.26
N GLY A 184 8.96 4.63 3.37
CA GLY A 184 8.75 4.25 1.98
C GLY A 184 7.43 4.76 1.40
N VAL A 185 7.18 4.38 0.16
CA VAL A 185 6.00 4.79 -0.61
C VAL A 185 5.38 3.60 -1.32
N ILE A 186 4.07 3.56 -1.37
CA ILE A 186 3.31 2.70 -2.27
C ILE A 186 2.64 3.60 -3.30
N ASP A 187 3.16 3.60 -4.52
CA ASP A 187 2.64 4.38 -5.64
C ASP A 187 1.70 3.51 -6.48
N ILE A 188 0.42 3.83 -6.42
CA ILE A 188 -0.67 3.11 -7.08
C ILE A 188 -1.00 3.81 -8.39
N GLN A 189 -0.90 3.07 -9.47
CA GLN A 189 -1.32 3.51 -10.79
C GLN A 189 -2.60 2.78 -11.21
N ASN A 190 -3.62 3.56 -11.48
CA ASN A 190 -4.89 3.03 -11.95
C ASN A 190 -4.83 2.67 -13.43
N LYS A 191 -5.87 1.99 -13.90
CA LYS A 191 -5.93 1.37 -15.23
C LYS A 191 -5.36 2.26 -16.34
N LYS A 192 -4.59 1.61 -17.19
CA LYS A 192 -3.95 2.12 -18.38
C LYS A 192 -4.91 2.85 -19.30
N ILE A 193 -4.42 3.85 -20.02
CA ILE A 193 -5.16 4.49 -21.10
C ILE A 193 -5.41 3.45 -22.20
N PRO A 194 -6.67 3.28 -22.66
CA PRO A 194 -6.96 2.34 -23.74
C PRO A 194 -6.23 2.69 -25.04
N ASP A 195 -5.91 1.68 -25.84
CA ASP A 195 -5.39 1.88 -27.18
C ASP A 195 -6.37 2.69 -28.04
N ASN A 196 -5.84 3.42 -29.02
CA ASN A 196 -6.71 4.18 -29.92
C ASN A 196 -7.66 3.26 -30.70
N GLN A 197 -8.87 3.73 -30.98
CA GLN A 197 -9.93 2.98 -31.70
C GLN A 197 -10.30 1.66 -30.99
N THR A 198 -10.30 1.65 -29.67
CA THR A 198 -10.61 0.47 -28.86
C THR A 198 -11.79 0.72 -27.94
N ILE A 199 -12.70 -0.25 -27.85
CA ILE A 199 -13.73 -0.35 -26.83
C ILE A 199 -13.60 -1.72 -26.19
N GLY A 200 -13.67 -1.79 -24.86
CA GLY A 200 -13.56 -3.06 -24.14
C GLY A 200 -14.29 -3.08 -22.83
N ALA A 201 -14.41 -4.29 -22.30
CA ALA A 201 -14.99 -4.55 -20.99
C ALA A 201 -14.17 -5.61 -20.24
N THR A 202 -14.14 -5.50 -18.90
CA THR A 202 -13.65 -6.57 -18.02
C THR A 202 -14.71 -6.91 -16.98
N ILE A 203 -14.84 -8.19 -16.66
CA ILE A 203 -15.65 -8.68 -15.54
C ILE A 203 -14.75 -9.54 -14.68
N ASP A 204 -14.62 -9.16 -13.41
CA ASP A 204 -13.85 -9.88 -12.41
C ASP A 204 -14.84 -10.49 -11.40
N LEU A 205 -14.74 -11.81 -11.15
CA LEU A 205 -15.53 -12.53 -10.14
C LEU A 205 -14.57 -13.18 -9.17
N THR A 206 -14.81 -13.01 -7.88
CA THR A 206 -13.97 -13.55 -6.81
C THR A 206 -14.82 -14.21 -5.72
N GLY A 207 -14.46 -15.42 -5.32
CA GLY A 207 -15.08 -16.11 -4.20
C GLY A 207 -14.05 -16.62 -3.20
N LYS A 208 -14.32 -16.52 -1.88
CA LYS A 208 -13.48 -17.11 -0.82
C LYS A 208 -14.32 -18.00 0.10
N SER A 209 -13.81 -19.19 0.42
CA SER A 209 -14.51 -20.16 1.25
C SER A 209 -14.57 -19.78 2.73
N ASN A 210 -13.52 -19.13 3.25
CA ASN A 210 -13.39 -18.85 4.67
C ASN A 210 -14.50 -17.94 5.22
N SER A 211 -14.73 -16.79 4.57
CA SER A 211 -15.76 -15.82 4.95
C SER A 211 -16.98 -15.81 4.02
N GLY A 212 -17.08 -16.76 3.09
CA GLY A 212 -18.12 -16.72 2.07
C GLY A 212 -18.08 -15.45 1.23
N PHE A 213 -16.87 -14.86 1.05
CA PHE A 213 -16.68 -13.63 0.29
C PHE A 213 -17.09 -13.79 -1.16
N LEU A 214 -17.85 -12.83 -1.64
CA LEU A 214 -18.24 -12.67 -3.04
C LEU A 214 -17.86 -11.28 -3.51
N GLY A 215 -17.08 -11.22 -4.58
CA GLY A 215 -16.66 -9.96 -5.22
C GLY A 215 -17.00 -9.97 -6.69
N THR A 216 -17.60 -8.90 -7.16
CA THR A 216 -17.88 -8.68 -8.59
C THR A 216 -17.41 -7.28 -8.96
N SER A 217 -16.62 -7.17 -10.02
CA SER A 217 -16.19 -5.88 -10.56
C SER A 217 -16.36 -5.85 -12.07
N VAL A 218 -17.03 -4.83 -12.57
CA VAL A 218 -17.27 -4.62 -14.01
C VAL A 218 -16.63 -3.31 -14.43
N SER A 219 -15.83 -3.34 -15.49
CA SER A 219 -15.21 -2.16 -16.07
C SER A 219 -15.52 -2.05 -17.55
N LEU A 220 -15.86 -0.85 -17.98
CA LEU A 220 -16.00 -0.46 -19.37
C LEU A 220 -14.94 0.58 -19.69
N PHE A 221 -14.29 0.47 -20.84
CA PHE A 221 -13.28 1.42 -21.26
C PHE A 221 -13.26 1.60 -22.76
N GLY A 222 -12.84 2.77 -23.22
CA GLY A 222 -12.69 3.03 -24.63
C GLY A 222 -11.89 4.29 -24.90
N ARG A 223 -11.35 4.35 -26.14
CA ARG A 223 -10.66 5.51 -26.66
C ARG A 223 -10.98 5.71 -28.13
N HIS A 224 -11.31 6.93 -28.48
CA HIS A 224 -11.48 7.38 -29.84
C HIS A 224 -10.63 8.64 -30.05
N ASN A 225 -9.62 8.53 -30.91
CA ASN A 225 -8.66 9.60 -31.19
C ASN A 225 -8.02 10.17 -29.90
N HIS A 226 -8.34 11.40 -29.56
CA HIS A 226 -7.77 12.11 -28.43
C HIS A 226 -8.48 11.86 -27.09
N PHE A 227 -9.72 11.37 -27.12
CA PHE A 227 -10.54 11.22 -25.93
C PHE A 227 -10.61 9.76 -25.49
N PHE A 228 -10.51 9.55 -24.18
CA PHE A 228 -10.76 8.24 -23.60
C PHE A 228 -11.62 8.35 -22.34
N ALA A 229 -12.32 7.26 -22.06
CA ALA A 229 -13.10 7.11 -20.85
C ALA A 229 -12.93 5.69 -20.29
N THR A 230 -12.94 5.58 -18.97
CA THR A 230 -13.04 4.30 -18.24
C THR A 230 -14.02 4.45 -17.11
N ALA A 231 -14.90 3.45 -16.93
CA ALA A 231 -15.82 3.38 -15.80
C ALA A 231 -15.70 2.00 -15.15
N ARG A 232 -15.71 1.92 -13.83
CA ARG A 232 -15.68 0.67 -13.08
C ARG A 232 -16.66 0.73 -11.93
N PHE A 233 -17.34 -0.38 -11.70
CA PHE A 233 -18.20 -0.58 -10.55
C PHE A 233 -17.86 -1.91 -9.89
N THR A 234 -17.64 -1.89 -8.58
CA THR A 234 -17.23 -3.05 -7.78
C THR A 234 -18.19 -3.24 -6.61
N LEU A 235 -18.63 -4.47 -6.40
CA LEU A 235 -19.43 -4.90 -5.27
C LEU A 235 -18.71 -6.02 -4.53
N LEU A 236 -18.54 -5.87 -3.22
CA LEU A 236 -18.00 -6.89 -2.34
C LEU A 236 -19.00 -7.17 -1.20
N ASP A 237 -19.21 -8.44 -0.89
CA ASP A 237 -20.01 -8.91 0.24
C ASP A 237 -19.29 -10.08 0.89
N TYR A 238 -19.08 -10.02 2.20
CA TYR A 238 -18.42 -11.08 2.95
C TYR A 238 -19.01 -11.24 4.34
N GLY A 239 -19.05 -12.49 4.79
CA GLY A 239 -19.49 -12.83 6.14
C GLY A 239 -18.33 -12.89 7.14
N ASP A 240 -18.65 -13.31 8.34
CA ASP A 240 -17.68 -13.53 9.40
C ASP A 240 -16.59 -14.52 8.99
N PHE A 241 -15.35 -14.19 9.25
CA PHE A 241 -14.25 -15.08 8.87
C PHE A 241 -13.96 -16.13 9.94
N LYS A 242 -13.55 -17.32 9.49
CA LYS A 242 -13.21 -18.46 10.33
C LYS A 242 -11.76 -18.40 10.77
N VAL A 243 -11.52 -18.80 12.02
CA VAL A 243 -10.20 -19.00 12.60
C VAL A 243 -10.02 -20.48 13.00
N PRO A 244 -8.78 -21.01 13.06
CA PRO A 244 -8.53 -22.41 13.43
C PRO A 244 -8.58 -22.60 14.96
N ALA A 245 -9.70 -22.19 15.58
CA ALA A 245 -9.94 -22.29 17.01
C ALA A 245 -11.45 -22.35 17.31
N ASP A 246 -11.83 -23.09 18.34
CA ASP A 246 -13.22 -23.16 18.80
C ASP A 246 -13.56 -22.11 19.86
N SER A 247 -12.53 -21.42 20.39
CA SER A 247 -12.65 -20.33 21.36
C SER A 247 -11.46 -19.40 21.27
N VAL A 248 -11.63 -18.18 21.75
CA VAL A 248 -10.56 -17.16 21.91
C VAL A 248 -10.58 -16.65 23.34
N ASP A 249 -9.40 -16.29 23.86
CA ASP A 249 -9.28 -15.78 25.23
C ASP A 249 -9.12 -14.27 25.17
N ILE A 250 -10.14 -13.53 25.64
CA ILE A 250 -10.13 -12.07 25.74
C ILE A 250 -9.81 -11.74 27.19
N TYR A 251 -8.57 -11.40 27.46
CA TYR A 251 -8.04 -11.29 28.81
C TYR A 251 -8.28 -12.58 29.60
N SER A 252 -8.99 -12.54 30.69
CA SER A 252 -9.36 -13.70 31.52
C SER A 252 -10.66 -14.40 31.11
N PHE A 253 -11.35 -13.91 30.08
CA PHE A 253 -12.62 -14.46 29.61
C PHE A 253 -12.45 -15.30 28.36
N ARG A 254 -12.91 -16.56 28.39
CA ARG A 254 -12.94 -17.43 27.24
C ARG A 254 -14.24 -17.29 26.48
N ALA A 255 -14.18 -16.72 25.26
CA ALA A 255 -15.32 -16.59 24.34
C ALA A 255 -15.38 -17.81 23.41
N ALA A 256 -16.45 -18.58 23.48
CA ALA A 256 -16.71 -19.65 22.52
C ALA A 256 -17.08 -19.07 21.15
N LEU A 257 -16.62 -19.69 20.08
CA LEU A 257 -16.90 -19.29 18.71
C LEU A 257 -17.92 -20.23 18.08
N HIS A 258 -19.00 -19.66 17.53
CA HIS A 258 -19.97 -20.44 16.74
C HIS A 258 -19.37 -20.74 15.37
N ASN A 259 -19.34 -22.02 14.98
CA ASN A 259 -18.76 -22.47 13.71
C ASN A 259 -17.31 -21.97 13.45
N ARG A 260 -16.53 -21.70 14.51
CA ARG A 260 -15.18 -21.12 14.45
C ARG A 260 -15.15 -19.72 13.83
N GLN A 261 -16.26 -19.02 13.72
CA GLN A 261 -16.38 -17.70 13.14
C GLN A 261 -16.12 -16.61 14.20
N LEU A 262 -15.35 -15.60 13.83
CA LEU A 262 -15.25 -14.36 14.62
C LEU A 262 -16.48 -13.53 14.36
N ARG A 263 -17.36 -13.46 15.35
CA ARG A 263 -18.64 -12.75 15.29
C ARG A 263 -18.46 -11.31 14.85
N ASN A 264 -19.38 -10.85 14.01
CA ASN A 264 -19.47 -9.46 13.59
C ASN A 264 -18.24 -8.95 12.83
N THR A 265 -17.63 -9.80 12.00
CA THR A 265 -16.54 -9.40 11.11
C THR A 265 -16.97 -9.36 9.64
N ALA A 266 -18.27 -9.47 9.40
CA ALA A 266 -18.90 -9.31 8.09
C ALA A 266 -18.77 -7.88 7.54
N GLY A 267 -18.86 -7.72 6.22
CA GLY A 267 -18.82 -6.40 5.59
C GLY A 267 -19.32 -6.38 4.17
N LYS A 268 -19.61 -5.16 3.71
CA LYS A 268 -20.06 -4.85 2.34
C LYS A 268 -19.30 -3.64 1.83
N GLU A 269 -18.98 -3.66 0.54
CA GLU A 269 -18.24 -2.57 -0.11
C GLU A 269 -18.81 -2.31 -1.49
N GLN A 270 -18.97 -1.03 -1.84
CA GLN A 270 -19.43 -0.55 -3.14
C GLN A 270 -18.49 0.53 -3.63
N ASN A 271 -17.83 0.28 -4.76
CA ASN A 271 -16.85 1.19 -5.31
C ASN A 271 -17.24 1.61 -6.72
N MET A 272 -17.07 2.89 -7.00
CA MET A 272 -17.28 3.47 -8.31
C MET A 272 -16.05 4.26 -8.74
N HIS A 273 -15.60 4.06 -9.97
CA HIS A 273 -14.50 4.80 -10.56
C HIS A 273 -14.90 5.28 -11.94
N LEU A 274 -14.57 6.53 -12.24
CA LEU A 274 -14.72 7.15 -13.54
C LEU A 274 -13.43 7.87 -13.91
N SER A 275 -12.91 7.63 -15.09
CA SER A 275 -11.80 8.39 -15.65
C SER A 275 -12.21 8.97 -16.99
N LEU A 276 -11.99 10.25 -17.19
CA LEU A 276 -12.13 10.94 -18.47
C LEU A 276 -10.80 11.57 -18.82
N GLY A 277 -10.37 11.45 -20.05
CA GLY A 277 -9.10 12.05 -20.42
C GLY A 277 -9.00 12.47 -21.86
N TYR A 278 -8.06 13.37 -22.06
CA TYR A 278 -7.64 13.91 -23.34
C TYR A 278 -6.16 13.70 -23.53
N ILE A 279 -5.75 13.21 -24.69
CA ILE A 279 -4.36 12.95 -25.04
C ILE A 279 -4.03 13.45 -26.42
N GLN A 280 -3.01 14.26 -26.53
CA GLN A 280 -2.43 14.78 -27.76
C GLN A 280 -0.91 14.70 -27.65
N ASN A 281 -0.17 14.88 -28.75
CA ASN A 281 1.28 14.68 -28.79
C ASN A 281 2.07 15.41 -27.70
N SER A 282 1.67 16.61 -27.32
CA SER A 282 2.36 17.43 -26.33
C SER A 282 1.58 17.67 -25.03
N PHE A 283 0.31 17.25 -24.98
CA PHE A 283 -0.56 17.49 -23.83
C PHE A 283 -1.40 16.28 -23.50
N GLN A 284 -1.44 15.96 -22.22
CA GLN A 284 -2.31 14.94 -21.66
C GLN A 284 -2.97 15.49 -20.41
N SER A 285 -4.27 15.25 -20.27
CA SER A 285 -4.98 15.53 -19.02
C SER A 285 -5.95 14.39 -18.72
N ARG A 286 -6.02 14.01 -17.47
CA ARG A 286 -6.92 12.96 -16.97
C ARG A 286 -7.62 13.46 -15.72
N LEU A 287 -8.94 13.46 -15.77
CA LEU A 287 -9.79 13.62 -14.59
C LEU A 287 -10.18 12.23 -14.10
N TYR A 288 -9.97 11.99 -12.83
CA TYR A 288 -10.29 10.74 -12.15
C TYR A 288 -11.21 11.02 -10.98
N MET A 289 -12.34 10.33 -10.93
CA MET A 289 -13.31 10.39 -9.84
C MET A 289 -13.48 8.99 -9.26
N SER A 290 -13.44 8.86 -7.96
CA SER A 290 -13.77 7.60 -7.27
C SER A 290 -14.59 7.85 -6.02
N ASN A 291 -15.44 6.88 -5.70
CA ASN A 291 -16.15 6.82 -4.43
C ASN A 291 -16.11 5.39 -3.91
N ILE A 292 -15.57 5.21 -2.72
CA ILE A 292 -15.51 3.93 -2.02
C ILE A 292 -16.42 4.02 -0.81
N SER A 293 -17.44 3.17 -0.77
CA SER A 293 -18.38 3.07 0.35
C SER A 293 -18.25 1.70 0.98
N LEU A 294 -17.97 1.68 2.28
CA LEU A 294 -17.69 0.49 3.06
C LEU A 294 -18.54 0.50 4.32
N LYS A 295 -19.20 -0.64 4.63
CA LYS A 295 -19.76 -0.93 5.94
C LYS A 295 -19.23 -2.27 6.42
N ASN A 296 -18.61 -2.31 7.60
CA ASN A 296 -18.16 -3.56 8.20
C ASN A 296 -18.24 -3.53 9.71
N GLY A 297 -18.49 -4.69 10.28
CA GLY A 297 -18.48 -4.91 11.70
C GLY A 297 -17.07 -5.13 12.25
N PHE A 298 -16.98 -5.06 13.56
CA PHE A 298 -15.80 -5.45 14.33
C PHE A 298 -16.15 -6.65 15.21
N PHE A 299 -15.15 -7.45 15.55
CA PHE A 299 -15.35 -8.57 16.46
C PHE A 299 -15.99 -8.06 17.76
N ALA A 300 -17.24 -8.42 18.02
CA ALA A 300 -18.07 -7.81 19.05
C ALA A 300 -17.44 -7.84 20.44
N ASN A 301 -16.73 -8.93 20.77
CA ASN A 301 -16.04 -9.04 22.04
C ASN A 301 -14.80 -8.13 22.16
N ALA A 302 -14.32 -7.57 21.03
CA ALA A 302 -13.21 -6.63 21.02
C ALA A 302 -13.63 -5.19 21.29
N HIS A 303 -14.92 -4.88 21.17
CA HIS A 303 -15.42 -3.52 21.36
C HIS A 303 -15.54 -3.16 22.83
N GLY A 304 -15.19 -3.71 23.71
CA GLY A 304 -15.26 -3.36 25.10
C GLY A 304 -14.69 -4.47 25.95
N LEU A 305 -14.39 -4.15 27.12
CA LEU A 305 -13.84 -5.06 28.10
C LEU A 305 -14.90 -5.97 28.72
N GLU A 306 -16.14 -5.91 28.21
CA GLU A 306 -17.27 -6.68 28.74
C GLU A 306 -17.86 -7.63 27.69
N PRO A 307 -17.17 -8.73 27.36
CA PRO A 307 -17.71 -9.75 26.45
C PRO A 307 -19.03 -10.37 26.95
N ARG A 308 -19.37 -10.18 28.22
CA ARG A 308 -20.63 -10.63 28.81
C ARG A 308 -21.85 -9.86 28.34
N ARG A 309 -21.66 -8.63 27.85
CA ARG A 309 -22.75 -7.78 27.32
C ARG A 309 -23.04 -8.02 25.83
N VAL A 310 -22.23 -8.84 25.15
CA VAL A 310 -22.47 -9.21 23.76
C VAL A 310 -23.60 -10.21 23.67
N ASP A 311 -24.63 -9.89 22.90
CA ASP A 311 -25.70 -10.82 22.56
C ASP A 311 -25.20 -11.82 21.52
N THR A 312 -24.65 -12.94 22.00
CA THR A 312 -24.08 -13.98 21.12
C THR A 312 -25.17 -14.63 20.26
N ALA A 313 -26.41 -14.75 20.75
CA ALA A 313 -27.50 -15.34 19.98
C ALA A 313 -27.86 -14.46 18.77
N LEU A 314 -27.82 -13.13 18.93
CA LEU A 314 -28.03 -12.19 17.83
C LEU A 314 -26.90 -12.28 16.80
N HIS A 315 -25.64 -12.25 17.24
CA HIS A 315 -24.47 -12.33 16.36
C HIS A 315 -24.29 -13.70 15.66
N ASP A 316 -24.74 -14.78 16.29
CA ASP A 316 -24.64 -16.14 15.74
C ASP A 316 -25.79 -16.48 14.79
N LYS A 317 -26.80 -15.61 14.64
CA LYS A 317 -27.97 -15.84 13.80
C LYS A 317 -27.64 -15.90 12.32
N SER A 318 -26.74 -15.03 11.87
CA SER A 318 -26.25 -15.00 10.50
C SER A 318 -24.80 -14.52 10.48
N SER A 319 -23.97 -15.21 9.71
CA SER A 319 -22.58 -14.79 9.51
C SER A 319 -22.43 -13.58 8.57
N ARG A 320 -23.53 -13.06 8.00
CA ARG A 320 -23.52 -11.88 7.09
C ARG A 320 -24.18 -10.64 7.69
N ASP A 321 -24.76 -10.77 8.87
CA ASP A 321 -25.35 -9.63 9.58
C ASP A 321 -24.24 -8.76 10.15
N ILE A 322 -24.38 -7.43 9.95
CA ILE A 322 -23.47 -6.45 10.52
C ILE A 322 -24.20 -5.79 11.68
N GLN A 323 -23.81 -6.15 12.88
CA GLN A 323 -24.37 -5.67 14.13
C GLN A 323 -23.42 -4.66 14.79
N TYR A 324 -23.81 -4.10 15.92
CA TYR A 324 -22.89 -3.30 16.73
C TYR A 324 -21.75 -4.17 17.31
N PRO A 325 -20.51 -3.65 17.36
CA PRO A 325 -20.04 -2.39 16.77
C PRO A 325 -19.74 -2.53 15.28
N TYR A 326 -19.98 -1.47 14.52
CA TYR A 326 -19.62 -1.41 13.10
C TYR A 326 -19.11 -0.02 12.70
N GLN A 327 -18.47 0.07 11.55
CA GLN A 327 -18.13 1.34 10.91
C GLN A 327 -18.79 1.48 9.54
N GLU A 328 -19.03 2.72 9.17
CA GLU A 328 -19.38 3.15 7.82
C GLU A 328 -18.36 4.16 7.34
N VAL A 329 -17.84 3.95 6.13
CA VAL A 329 -16.86 4.84 5.51
C VAL A 329 -17.33 5.20 4.12
N ASN A 330 -17.23 6.47 3.78
CA ASN A 330 -17.37 6.97 2.43
C ASN A 330 -16.14 7.81 2.08
N HIS A 331 -15.37 7.35 1.10
CA HIS A 331 -14.18 8.05 0.63
C HIS A 331 -14.37 8.49 -0.81
N PHE A 332 -14.68 9.76 -0.99
CA PHE A 332 -14.78 10.40 -2.29
C PHE A 332 -13.46 11.05 -2.69
N LYS A 333 -13.06 10.90 -3.96
CA LYS A 333 -11.86 11.53 -4.54
C LYS A 333 -12.18 12.09 -5.92
N LEU A 334 -11.69 13.31 -6.17
CA LEU A 334 -11.67 13.93 -7.48
C LEU A 334 -10.24 14.41 -7.75
N LEU A 335 -9.56 13.78 -8.69
CA LEU A 335 -8.15 14.02 -8.99
C LEU A 335 -8.02 14.44 -10.46
N ASN A 336 -7.16 15.41 -10.73
CA ASN A 336 -6.74 15.77 -12.08
C ASN A 336 -5.23 15.64 -12.18
N THR A 337 -4.76 14.96 -13.21
CA THR A 337 -3.35 14.90 -13.58
C THR A 337 -3.19 15.43 -14.99
N SER A 338 -2.39 16.47 -15.16
CA SER A 338 -2.14 17.10 -16.46
C SER A 338 -0.65 17.22 -16.71
N THR A 339 -0.21 16.91 -17.92
CA THR A 339 1.19 17.02 -18.31
C THR A 339 1.27 17.72 -19.66
N LEU A 340 2.16 18.70 -19.76
CA LEU A 340 2.46 19.48 -20.96
C LEU A 340 3.94 19.34 -21.32
N GLN A 341 4.24 18.91 -22.52
CA GLN A 341 5.59 18.84 -23.06
C GLN A 341 5.91 20.07 -23.89
N LEU A 342 6.89 20.85 -23.46
CA LEU A 342 7.41 22.05 -24.12
C LEU A 342 8.86 21.80 -24.53
N ASN A 343 9.09 21.31 -25.75
CA ASN A 343 10.42 20.89 -26.20
C ASN A 343 11.11 19.93 -25.21
N LYS A 344 12.15 20.39 -24.51
CA LYS A 344 12.89 19.63 -23.52
C LYS A 344 12.29 19.70 -22.10
N LEU A 345 11.33 20.59 -21.87
CA LEU A 345 10.71 20.82 -20.58
C LEU A 345 9.36 20.11 -20.50
N MET A 346 9.17 19.32 -19.48
CA MET A 346 7.88 18.71 -19.10
C MET A 346 7.34 19.44 -17.87
N VAL A 347 6.12 19.92 -17.99
CA VAL A 347 5.37 20.55 -16.88
C VAL A 347 4.24 19.59 -16.48
N SER A 348 4.19 19.22 -15.21
CA SER A 348 3.12 18.41 -14.65
C SER A 348 2.38 19.19 -13.58
N LEU A 349 1.05 19.11 -13.62
CA LEU A 349 0.14 19.66 -12.62
C LEU A 349 -0.78 18.56 -12.15
N ASP A 350 -0.76 18.27 -10.83
CA ASP A 350 -1.63 17.31 -10.19
C ASP A 350 -2.47 18.04 -9.14
N LEU A 351 -3.80 17.95 -9.24
CA LEU A 351 -4.77 18.56 -8.34
C LEU A 351 -5.67 17.49 -7.73
N GLY A 352 -5.96 17.59 -6.44
CA GLY A 352 -6.81 16.63 -5.75
C GLY A 352 -7.74 17.27 -4.73
N VAL A 353 -8.96 16.73 -4.68
CA VAL A 353 -9.91 16.95 -3.59
C VAL A 353 -10.37 15.60 -3.08
N GLN A 354 -10.26 15.36 -1.79
CA GLN A 354 -10.66 14.12 -1.14
C GLN A 354 -11.54 14.43 0.07
N ARG A 355 -12.58 13.62 0.27
CA ARG A 355 -13.36 13.64 1.50
C ARG A 355 -13.46 12.22 2.05
N ASN A 356 -12.90 12.01 3.23
CA ASN A 356 -13.06 10.76 3.97
C ASN A 356 -14.05 10.99 5.12
N PHE A 357 -15.25 10.47 4.94
CA PHE A 357 -16.32 10.52 5.95
C PHE A 357 -16.43 9.15 6.60
N ARG A 358 -16.18 9.09 7.90
CA ARG A 358 -16.18 7.85 8.67
C ARG A 358 -17.04 8.01 9.91
N GLN A 359 -17.88 7.01 10.15
CA GLN A 359 -18.68 6.86 11.36
C GLN A 359 -18.41 5.51 12.01
N GLU A 360 -18.31 5.50 13.31
CA GLU A 360 -18.20 4.30 14.14
C GLU A 360 -19.44 4.24 15.03
N TRP A 361 -20.11 3.11 15.03
CA TRP A 361 -21.38 2.90 15.68
C TRP A 361 -21.29 1.79 16.71
N SER A 362 -21.75 2.04 17.92
CA SER A 362 -21.86 1.05 18.99
C SER A 362 -23.05 1.34 19.87
N GLN A 363 -23.64 0.30 20.44
CA GLN A 363 -24.72 0.47 21.38
C GLN A 363 -24.29 1.36 22.54
N TYR A 364 -25.14 2.32 22.93
CA TYR A 364 -24.86 3.16 24.09
C TYR A 364 -24.78 2.32 25.37
N VAL A 365 -23.65 2.45 26.03
CA VAL A 365 -23.39 1.91 27.37
C VAL A 365 -22.73 3.03 28.17
N ASP A 366 -23.21 3.28 29.37
CA ASP A 366 -22.61 4.24 30.28
C ASP A 366 -21.25 3.73 30.76
N HIS A 367 -20.23 4.50 30.46
CA HIS A 367 -18.85 4.25 30.89
C HIS A 367 -18.37 5.37 31.82
N GLY A 368 -17.71 5.01 32.88
CA GLY A 368 -17.19 5.96 33.85
C GLY A 368 -18.32 6.81 34.45
N TYR A 369 -18.32 8.10 34.19
CA TYR A 369 -19.32 9.06 34.69
C TYR A 369 -20.38 9.45 33.67
N MET A 370 -20.47 8.76 32.55
CA MET A 370 -21.55 8.96 31.61
C MET A 370 -22.92 8.71 32.30
N PRO A 371 -23.96 9.49 31.96
CA PRO A 371 -25.29 9.28 32.55
C PRO A 371 -25.89 7.95 32.08
N ALA A 372 -26.54 7.21 32.95
CA ALA A 372 -27.22 5.96 32.63
C ALA A 372 -28.32 6.12 31.54
N ILE A 373 -28.93 7.30 31.47
CA ILE A 373 -29.88 7.68 30.44
C ILE A 373 -29.23 8.73 29.56
N PHE A 374 -29.12 8.43 28.25
CA PHE A 374 -28.57 9.38 27.28
C PHE A 374 -29.47 10.64 27.17
N PRO A 375 -28.89 11.86 27.25
CA PRO A 375 -29.67 13.09 27.19
C PRO A 375 -30.25 13.36 25.80
N ASP A 376 -31.56 13.61 25.70
CA ASP A 376 -32.23 13.95 24.43
C ASP A 376 -31.82 15.33 23.86
N SER A 377 -31.09 16.14 24.65
CA SER A 377 -30.63 17.48 24.25
C SER A 377 -29.40 17.49 23.38
N LEU A 378 -28.74 16.35 23.20
CA LEU A 378 -27.55 16.24 22.37
C LEU A 378 -27.90 16.15 20.88
N SER A 379 -27.06 16.74 20.02
CA SER A 379 -27.32 16.84 18.59
C SER A 379 -26.91 15.58 17.80
N PHE A 380 -26.16 14.67 18.40
CA PHE A 380 -25.73 13.42 17.79
C PHE A 380 -26.54 12.23 18.31
N ASP A 381 -26.63 11.18 17.48
CA ASP A 381 -27.30 9.93 17.84
C ASP A 381 -26.59 9.25 19.02
N ARG A 382 -27.37 8.67 19.93
CA ARG A 382 -26.85 7.99 21.12
C ARG A 382 -25.92 6.84 20.80
N ASP A 383 -26.15 6.15 19.67
CA ASP A 383 -25.35 4.99 19.24
C ASP A 383 -24.23 5.37 18.27
N LEU A 384 -24.14 6.66 17.88
CA LEU A 384 -22.97 7.19 17.16
C LEU A 384 -21.81 7.36 18.14
N GLU A 385 -20.86 6.46 18.06
CA GLU A 385 -19.69 6.51 18.94
C GLU A 385 -18.73 7.61 18.52
N ARG A 386 -18.32 7.62 17.25
CA ARG A 386 -17.39 8.63 16.71
C ARG A 386 -17.70 8.92 15.25
N GLN A 387 -17.47 10.15 14.86
CA GLN A 387 -17.50 10.58 13.47
C GLN A 387 -16.27 11.42 13.16
N PHE A 388 -15.71 11.17 11.98
CA PHE A 388 -14.62 11.94 11.41
C PHE A 388 -14.99 12.35 9.99
N ASP A 389 -15.02 13.66 9.72
CA ASP A 389 -15.25 14.24 8.39
C ASP A 389 -14.00 14.99 7.97
N LYS A 390 -13.14 14.32 7.19
CA LYS A 390 -11.84 14.84 6.75
C LYS A 390 -11.91 15.28 5.30
N LEU A 391 -11.68 16.56 5.06
CA LEU A 391 -11.57 17.16 3.73
C LEU A 391 -10.12 17.52 3.43
N VAL A 392 -9.62 17.16 2.24
CA VAL A 392 -8.25 17.37 1.84
C VAL A 392 -8.17 17.98 0.46
N TYR A 393 -7.36 19.03 0.32
CA TYR A 393 -7.01 19.68 -0.94
C TYR A 393 -5.53 19.51 -1.20
N THR A 394 -5.15 19.04 -2.38
CA THR A 394 -3.74 18.83 -2.75
C THR A 394 -3.44 19.48 -4.10
N SER A 395 -2.26 20.08 -4.20
CA SER A 395 -1.73 20.64 -5.45
C SER A 395 -0.25 20.34 -5.57
N ASN A 396 0.18 19.72 -6.68
CA ASN A 396 1.56 19.44 -6.99
C ASN A 396 1.91 20.01 -8.37
N ILE A 397 3.00 20.76 -8.46
CA ILE A 397 3.56 21.26 -9.72
C ILE A 397 4.98 20.71 -9.85
N LYS A 398 5.29 20.08 -10.97
CA LYS A 398 6.62 19.53 -11.28
C LYS A 398 7.11 20.03 -12.63
N LEU A 399 8.36 20.38 -12.69
CA LEU A 399 9.08 20.73 -13.90
C LEU A 399 10.23 19.75 -14.07
N ALA A 400 10.26 19.04 -15.18
CA ALA A 400 11.32 18.08 -15.48
C ALA A 400 11.93 18.37 -16.84
N THR A 401 13.25 18.21 -16.95
CA THR A 401 13.95 18.47 -18.20
C THR A 401 15.13 17.53 -18.40
N HIS A 402 15.32 17.08 -19.63
CA HIS A 402 16.54 16.44 -20.09
C HIS A 402 17.42 17.49 -20.76
N GLN A 403 18.36 18.09 -20.02
CA GLN A 403 19.30 19.08 -20.55
C GLN A 403 20.24 18.47 -21.59
N SER A 404 20.63 17.21 -21.37
CA SER A 404 21.42 16.39 -22.28
C SER A 404 21.06 14.92 -22.12
N GLN A 405 21.66 14.02 -22.90
CA GLN A 405 21.53 12.57 -22.71
C GLN A 405 22.05 12.10 -21.35
N HIS A 406 22.88 12.91 -20.70
CA HIS A 406 23.51 12.58 -19.42
C HIS A 406 22.89 13.26 -18.22
N LEU A 407 22.13 14.35 -18.40
CA LEU A 407 21.65 15.18 -17.32
C LEU A 407 20.12 15.35 -17.33
N TYR A 408 19.47 14.82 -16.30
CA TYR A 408 18.06 15.01 -15.99
C TYR A 408 17.92 15.85 -14.73
N ILE A 409 17.07 16.85 -14.78
CA ILE A 409 16.76 17.75 -13.65
C ILE A 409 15.25 17.75 -13.46
N GLU A 410 14.83 17.67 -12.21
CA GLU A 410 13.43 17.74 -11.78
C GLU A 410 13.32 18.67 -10.58
N THR A 411 12.36 19.57 -10.60
CA THR A 411 12.02 20.42 -9.46
C THR A 411 10.52 20.49 -9.30
N GLY A 412 10.05 20.72 -8.09
CA GLY A 412 8.60 20.80 -7.87
C GLY A 412 8.25 21.47 -6.57
N VAL A 413 6.98 21.84 -6.49
CA VAL A 413 6.34 22.41 -5.31
C VAL A 413 5.07 21.62 -5.05
N SER A 414 4.81 21.31 -3.78
CA SER A 414 3.60 20.64 -3.30
C SER A 414 2.94 21.45 -2.20
N ALA A 415 1.62 21.44 -2.14
CA ALA A 415 0.83 22.02 -1.06
C ALA A 415 -0.36 21.10 -0.74
N GLU A 416 -0.66 20.94 0.53
CA GLU A 416 -1.78 20.17 1.03
C GLU A 416 -2.45 20.90 2.20
N TYR A 417 -3.77 20.94 2.19
CA TYR A 417 -4.60 21.44 3.29
C TYR A 417 -5.61 20.39 3.72
N GLN A 418 -5.71 20.14 5.02
CA GLN A 418 -6.62 19.21 5.65
C GLN A 418 -7.52 19.93 6.66
N ASP A 419 -8.82 19.63 6.66
CA ASP A 419 -9.80 20.02 7.69
C ASP A 419 -10.52 18.77 8.17
N ASN A 420 -10.30 18.37 9.43
CA ASN A 420 -10.94 17.21 10.04
C ASN A 420 -11.86 17.66 11.16
N ARG A 421 -13.15 17.35 11.01
CA ARG A 421 -14.19 17.61 12.01
C ARG A 421 -14.55 16.31 12.71
N ILE A 422 -14.97 16.44 13.95
CA ILE A 422 -15.37 15.30 14.78
C ILE A 422 -16.79 15.48 15.29
N ASP A 423 -17.47 14.37 15.55
CA ASP A 423 -18.77 14.32 16.20
C ASP A 423 -18.96 12.96 16.90
N GLY A 424 -20.08 12.79 17.64
CA GLY A 424 -20.40 11.58 18.38
C GLY A 424 -20.04 11.65 19.86
N ARG A 425 -20.38 10.58 20.59
CA ARG A 425 -20.24 10.53 22.06
C ARG A 425 -18.84 10.20 22.55
N GLY A 426 -18.03 9.53 21.74
CA GLY A 426 -16.70 9.05 22.11
C GLY A 426 -15.61 9.97 21.59
N PHE A 427 -14.62 10.27 22.42
CA PHE A 427 -13.50 11.12 22.07
C PHE A 427 -12.20 10.30 21.99
N ILE A 428 -11.38 10.56 20.97
CA ILE A 428 -10.02 10.06 20.88
C ILE A 428 -9.04 11.13 20.39
N ILE A 429 -9.41 11.93 19.39
CA ILE A 429 -8.63 13.05 18.86
C ILE A 429 -9.51 14.28 18.69
N PRO A 430 -8.99 15.49 18.87
CA PRO A 430 -9.74 16.72 18.58
C PRO A 430 -9.92 16.95 17.08
N ALA A 431 -10.87 17.83 16.74
CA ALA A 431 -10.92 18.43 15.42
C ALA A 431 -9.64 19.19 15.14
N PHE A 432 -9.15 19.13 13.89
CA PHE A 432 -7.91 19.80 13.51
C PHE A 432 -7.92 20.32 12.09
N ARG A 433 -7.06 21.31 11.85
CA ARG A 433 -6.67 21.78 10.51
C ARG A 433 -5.18 21.66 10.38
N GLN A 434 -4.73 21.25 9.20
CA GLN A 434 -3.31 21.10 8.90
C GLN A 434 -3.03 21.67 7.53
N PHE A 435 -1.95 22.45 7.42
CA PHE A 435 -1.39 22.89 6.16
C PHE A 435 0.04 22.35 6.05
N SER A 436 0.41 21.87 4.88
CA SER A 436 1.78 21.48 4.59
C SER A 436 2.17 21.92 3.18
N SER A 437 3.41 22.35 3.00
CA SER A 437 3.98 22.69 1.71
C SER A 437 5.44 22.29 1.63
N GLY A 438 5.91 22.02 0.43
CA GLY A 438 7.30 21.64 0.24
C GLY A 438 7.80 21.96 -1.17
N ALA A 439 9.08 22.23 -1.30
CA ALA A 439 9.75 22.44 -2.57
C ALA A 439 10.99 21.57 -2.66
N PHE A 440 11.22 20.95 -3.81
CA PHE A 440 12.35 20.04 -4.02
C PHE A 440 13.10 20.34 -5.32
N PHE A 441 14.36 19.95 -5.31
CA PHE A 441 15.23 19.92 -6.48
C PHE A 441 15.96 18.57 -6.52
N PHE A 442 15.93 17.93 -7.67
CA PHE A 442 16.53 16.62 -7.92
C PHE A 442 17.33 16.64 -9.21
N VAL A 443 18.49 16.02 -9.18
CA VAL A 443 19.35 15.85 -10.35
C VAL A 443 19.75 14.38 -10.48
N ARG A 444 19.77 13.88 -11.73
CA ARG A 444 20.32 12.59 -12.10
C ARG A 444 21.32 12.77 -13.20
N HIS A 445 22.55 12.37 -12.94
CA HIS A 445 23.66 12.46 -13.89
C HIS A 445 24.15 11.06 -14.29
N SER A 446 24.10 10.75 -15.56
CA SER A 446 24.65 9.51 -16.12
C SER A 446 26.16 9.68 -16.30
N LEU A 447 26.95 9.11 -15.39
CA LEU A 447 28.42 9.10 -15.48
C LEU A 447 28.90 8.22 -16.65
N SER A 448 28.15 7.16 -16.94
CA SER A 448 28.34 6.29 -18.09
C SER A 448 26.99 5.62 -18.45
N VAL A 449 26.97 4.82 -19.51
CA VAL A 449 25.81 4.00 -19.87
C VAL A 449 25.40 3.04 -18.71
N ARG A 450 26.38 2.65 -17.88
CA ARG A 450 26.22 1.67 -16.80
C ARG A 450 26.05 2.28 -15.41
N SER A 451 26.40 3.54 -15.22
CA SER A 451 26.40 4.17 -13.89
C SER A 451 25.75 5.53 -13.87
N LYS A 452 24.97 5.78 -12.82
CA LYS A 452 24.24 7.04 -12.60
C LYS A 452 24.47 7.49 -11.18
N LEU A 453 24.61 8.81 -11.02
CA LEU A 453 24.61 9.52 -9.74
C LEU A 453 23.31 10.32 -9.62
N MET A 454 22.70 10.27 -8.45
CA MET A 454 21.47 10.99 -8.15
C MET A 454 21.69 11.81 -6.89
N ALA A 455 21.16 13.02 -6.87
CA ALA A 455 21.18 13.83 -5.68
C ALA A 455 19.93 14.72 -5.65
N GLY A 456 19.50 15.07 -4.47
CA GLY A 456 18.41 16.02 -4.33
C GLY A 456 18.28 16.56 -2.93
N ILE A 457 17.56 17.67 -2.86
CA ILE A 457 17.25 18.40 -1.65
C ILE A 457 15.78 18.79 -1.64
N ARG A 458 15.20 18.87 -0.46
CA ARG A 458 13.83 19.33 -0.26
C ARG A 458 13.71 20.10 1.05
N PHE A 459 12.91 21.14 1.03
CA PHE A 459 12.47 21.87 2.20
C PHE A 459 10.96 21.72 2.35
N ASP A 460 10.50 21.41 3.54
CA ASP A 460 9.09 21.29 3.89
C ASP A 460 8.77 22.18 5.09
N TYR A 461 7.59 22.77 5.03
CA TYR A 461 6.96 23.50 6.12
C TYR A 461 5.57 22.94 6.35
N GLY A 462 5.16 22.85 7.61
CA GLY A 462 3.80 22.45 7.97
C GLY A 462 3.37 23.07 9.28
N GLU A 463 2.07 23.27 9.41
CA GLU A 463 1.42 23.73 10.64
C GLU A 463 0.17 22.90 10.93
N ILE A 464 -0.11 22.70 12.20
CA ILE A 464 -1.25 21.99 12.69
C ILE A 464 -1.93 22.78 13.82
N HIS A 465 -3.24 22.88 13.74
CA HIS A 465 -4.09 23.56 14.71
C HIS A 465 -5.15 22.57 15.19
N THR A 466 -5.17 22.25 16.48
CA THR A 466 -6.24 21.45 17.11
C THR A 466 -7.22 22.33 17.88
N SER A 467 -8.48 21.90 17.93
CA SER A 467 -9.52 22.56 18.73
C SER A 467 -9.54 22.02 20.15
N ALA A 468 -9.95 22.85 21.11
CA ALA A 468 -10.26 22.36 22.45
C ALA A 468 -11.49 21.45 22.40
N TYR A 469 -11.53 20.44 23.26
CA TYR A 469 -12.67 19.54 23.42
C TYR A 469 -12.92 19.30 24.91
N HIS A 470 -14.20 19.38 25.30
CA HIS A 470 -14.69 19.02 26.61
C HIS A 470 -15.69 17.87 26.48
N ASP A 471 -15.68 16.98 27.47
CA ASP A 471 -16.70 15.93 27.54
C ASP A 471 -18.11 16.52 27.55
N TRP A 472 -19.07 15.83 26.94
CA TRP A 472 -20.46 16.23 26.91
C TRP A 472 -21.20 15.91 28.22
N PHE A 473 -20.58 15.24 29.17
CA PHE A 473 -21.09 14.88 30.50
C PHE A 473 -20.14 15.39 31.59
N PRO A 474 -20.67 15.75 32.76
CA PRO A 474 -19.86 16.18 33.88
C PRO A 474 -19.25 14.99 34.63
N SER A 475 -18.04 15.13 35.09
CA SER A 475 -17.33 14.18 35.96
C SER A 475 -16.98 14.80 37.28
N PRO A 476 -16.95 14.04 38.42
CA PRO A 476 -16.56 14.56 39.70
C PRO A 476 -15.04 14.84 39.72
N VAL A 477 -14.71 16.05 40.15
CA VAL A 477 -13.31 16.52 40.34
C VAL A 477 -13.14 16.99 41.76
N ILE A 478 -12.07 16.63 42.40
CA ILE A 478 -11.76 17.12 43.78
C ILE A 478 -10.96 18.42 43.66
N GLU A 479 -11.57 19.53 44.06
CA GLU A 479 -10.96 20.85 44.10
C GLU A 479 -11.02 21.38 45.56
N ASN A 480 -9.90 21.67 46.15
CA ASN A 480 -9.76 22.17 47.54
C ASN A 480 -10.43 21.30 48.60
N GLY A 481 -10.55 19.97 48.36
CA GLY A 481 -11.20 19.01 49.23
C GLY A 481 -12.69 18.80 48.99
N ASP A 482 -13.31 19.62 48.14
CA ASP A 482 -14.70 19.48 47.71
C ASP A 482 -14.82 18.70 46.40
N THR A 483 -15.87 17.89 46.25
CA THR A 483 -16.17 17.20 45.03
C THR A 483 -17.12 18.07 44.17
N LEU A 484 -16.61 18.59 43.06
CA LEU A 484 -17.33 19.40 42.09
C LEU A 484 -17.58 18.64 40.80
N LEU A 485 -18.71 18.84 40.15
CA LEU A 485 -18.99 18.30 38.81
C LEU A 485 -18.47 19.26 37.75
N ARG A 486 -17.56 18.75 36.89
CA ARG A 486 -16.93 19.51 35.80
C ARG A 486 -17.01 18.74 34.48
N TYR A 487 -17.26 19.48 33.38
CA TYR A 487 -17.03 18.96 32.02
C TYR A 487 -15.55 18.90 31.77
N LEU A 488 -14.97 17.69 31.80
CA LEU A 488 -13.52 17.53 31.69
C LEU A 488 -12.99 17.93 30.32
N GLN A 489 -11.96 18.76 30.32
CA GLN A 489 -11.24 19.13 29.10
C GLN A 489 -10.33 17.97 28.70
N ARG A 490 -10.67 17.34 27.54
CA ARG A 490 -9.91 16.20 27.00
C ARG A 490 -8.78 16.67 26.08
N ALA A 491 -8.99 17.78 25.37
CA ALA A 491 -7.96 18.39 24.54
C ALA A 491 -7.93 19.90 24.71
N THR A 492 -6.73 20.47 24.72
CA THR A 492 -6.51 21.92 24.68
C THR A 492 -6.38 22.39 23.23
N LYS A 493 -6.56 23.68 23.00
CA LYS A 493 -6.23 24.28 21.71
C LYS A 493 -4.69 24.27 21.56
N LEU A 494 -4.23 23.63 20.49
CA LEU A 494 -2.81 23.51 20.18
C LEU A 494 -2.52 24.13 18.82
N ASN A 495 -1.40 24.87 18.73
CA ASN A 495 -0.88 25.43 17.48
C ASN A 495 0.59 25.06 17.41
N ARG A 496 0.98 24.25 16.42
CA ARG A 496 2.37 23.80 16.21
C ARG A 496 2.76 24.04 14.75
N SER A 497 3.97 24.47 14.54
CA SER A 497 4.58 24.58 13.21
C SER A 497 5.91 23.86 13.16
N PHE A 498 6.20 23.28 12.02
CA PHE A 498 7.40 22.46 11.80
C PHE A 498 8.04 22.81 10.48
N ALA A 499 9.35 22.84 10.44
CA ALA A 499 10.12 23.01 9.20
C ALA A 499 11.28 22.02 9.19
N ASN A 500 11.56 21.44 8.04
CA ASN A 500 12.67 20.51 7.91
C ASN A 500 13.29 20.54 6.52
N PHE A 501 14.57 20.23 6.48
CA PHE A 501 15.34 20.07 5.26
C PHE A 501 15.73 18.59 5.10
N THR A 502 15.43 18.02 3.95
CA THR A 502 15.78 16.64 3.60
C THR A 502 16.70 16.61 2.39
N TRP A 503 17.48 15.55 2.28
CA TRP A 503 18.40 15.34 1.18
C TRP A 503 18.59 13.84 0.92
N SER A 504 19.02 13.51 -0.29
CA SER A 504 19.35 12.16 -0.68
C SER A 504 20.46 12.17 -1.72
N ILE A 505 21.38 11.21 -1.61
CA ILE A 505 22.42 10.93 -2.60
C ILE A 505 22.38 9.45 -2.92
N GLY A 506 22.26 9.12 -4.20
CA GLY A 506 22.12 7.77 -4.68
C GLY A 506 23.11 7.47 -5.82
N TYR A 507 23.53 6.22 -5.89
CA TYR A 507 24.39 5.72 -6.95
C TYR A 507 23.84 4.40 -7.48
N THR A 508 23.86 4.22 -8.80
CA THR A 508 23.54 2.96 -9.44
C THR A 508 24.65 2.54 -10.40
N LEU A 509 25.00 1.27 -10.37
CA LEU A 509 25.90 0.65 -11.32
C LEU A 509 25.25 -0.64 -11.85
N GLN A 510 25.13 -0.73 -13.17
CA GLN A 510 24.53 -1.88 -13.83
C GLN A 510 25.43 -2.42 -14.90
N THR A 511 25.82 -3.68 -14.77
CA THR A 511 26.55 -4.44 -15.79
C THR A 511 25.62 -5.51 -16.36
N GLU A 512 26.10 -6.35 -17.24
CA GLU A 512 25.29 -7.46 -17.79
C GLU A 512 24.83 -8.45 -16.71
N LYS A 513 25.65 -8.68 -15.68
CA LYS A 513 25.39 -9.68 -14.63
C LYS A 513 25.16 -9.10 -13.25
N TRP A 514 25.66 -7.88 -12.99
CA TRP A 514 25.62 -7.26 -11.67
C TRP A 514 24.84 -5.96 -11.70
N SER A 515 23.97 -5.80 -10.72
CA SER A 515 23.32 -4.54 -10.39
C SER A 515 23.70 -4.14 -8.96
N PHE A 516 24.26 -2.96 -8.81
CA PHE A 516 24.55 -2.37 -7.51
C PHE A 516 23.80 -1.04 -7.38
N LYS A 517 23.16 -0.84 -6.27
CA LYS A 517 22.50 0.41 -5.90
C LYS A 517 22.89 0.78 -4.48
N SER A 518 23.05 2.07 -4.22
CA SER A 518 23.17 2.58 -2.86
C SER A 518 22.49 3.94 -2.77
N ASN A 519 21.86 4.20 -1.63
CA ASN A 519 21.23 5.47 -1.35
C ASN A 519 21.48 5.84 0.11
N LEU A 520 21.95 7.06 0.33
CA LEU A 520 22.08 7.67 1.64
C LEU A 520 21.17 8.90 1.68
N GLY A 521 20.30 8.99 2.67
CA GLY A 521 19.35 10.09 2.74
C GLY A 521 18.90 10.42 4.15
N LYS A 522 18.43 11.65 4.30
CA LYS A 522 17.70 12.16 5.46
C LYS A 522 16.23 12.26 5.11
N GLY A 523 15.38 11.53 5.83
CA GLY A 523 13.92 11.64 5.78
C GLY A 523 13.37 12.29 7.04
N PHE A 524 12.14 12.79 6.99
CA PHE A 524 11.44 13.29 8.16
C PHE A 524 9.93 13.12 8.02
N ARG A 525 9.23 13.20 9.16
CA ARG A 525 7.78 13.41 9.20
C ARG A 525 7.38 14.32 10.35
N MET A 526 6.29 15.02 10.18
CA MET A 526 5.69 15.83 11.23
C MET A 526 4.82 14.98 12.15
N PRO A 527 4.75 15.32 13.48
CA PRO A 527 3.74 14.73 14.35
C PRO A 527 2.34 15.06 13.86
N ILE A 528 1.42 14.10 13.98
CA ILE A 528 0.01 14.26 13.60
C ILE A 528 -0.85 14.64 14.80
N ALA A 529 -2.08 15.10 14.53
CA ALA A 529 -3.03 15.49 15.58
C ALA A 529 -3.23 14.42 16.66
N LYS A 530 -3.27 13.14 16.27
CA LYS A 530 -3.42 12.03 17.21
C LYS A 530 -2.22 11.90 18.15
N GLU A 531 -1.01 12.01 17.62
CA GLU A 531 0.22 11.91 18.42
C GLU A 531 0.36 13.07 19.39
N LEU A 532 -0.10 14.27 18.98
CA LEU A 532 0.00 15.49 19.77
C LEU A 532 -1.11 15.62 20.83
N ALA A 533 -2.32 15.11 20.55
CA ALA A 533 -3.50 15.50 21.31
C ALA A 533 -4.54 14.37 21.52
N ALA A 534 -4.16 13.11 21.35
CA ALA A 534 -5.03 12.00 21.72
C ALA A 534 -5.26 12.00 23.24
N ASN A 535 -6.48 11.70 23.68
CA ASN A 535 -6.80 11.50 25.09
C ASN A 535 -8.11 10.70 25.20
N GLY A 536 -8.09 9.44 24.77
CA GLY A 536 -9.33 8.67 24.72
C GLY A 536 -9.13 7.18 24.50
N VAL A 537 -10.24 6.46 24.63
CA VAL A 537 -10.28 5.01 24.45
C VAL A 537 -10.26 4.67 22.97
N ASN A 538 -9.33 3.81 22.59
CA ASN A 538 -9.35 3.11 21.32
C ASN A 538 -9.83 1.67 21.55
N TYR A 539 -11.12 1.44 21.36
CA TYR A 539 -11.74 0.14 21.64
C TYR A 539 -11.19 -1.00 20.80
N HIS A 540 -10.76 -0.71 19.57
CA HIS A 540 -10.24 -1.72 18.65
C HIS A 540 -8.82 -2.14 18.97
N HIS A 541 -8.10 -1.33 19.73
CA HIS A 541 -6.74 -1.60 20.22
C HIS A 541 -6.69 -2.00 21.70
N PHE A 542 -7.82 -2.00 22.39
CA PHE A 542 -7.91 -2.26 23.84
C PHE A 542 -7.04 -1.31 24.64
N SER A 543 -6.94 -0.05 24.24
CA SER A 543 -6.05 0.94 24.80
C SER A 543 -6.75 2.25 25.10
N TYR A 544 -6.26 2.91 26.15
CA TYR A 544 -6.48 4.35 26.35
C TYR A 544 -5.25 5.07 25.84
N GLU A 545 -5.39 5.92 24.83
CA GLU A 545 -4.26 6.56 24.18
C GLU A 545 -4.12 8.02 24.62
N VAL A 546 -2.89 8.42 24.98
CA VAL A 546 -2.55 9.78 25.43
C VAL A 546 -1.47 10.35 24.52
N GLY A 547 -1.75 11.50 23.92
CA GLY A 547 -0.83 12.27 23.08
C GLY A 547 0.16 13.07 23.91
N ASP A 548 1.21 13.54 23.25
CA ASP A 548 2.22 14.43 23.84
C ASP A 548 2.31 15.69 22.96
N PRO A 549 1.88 16.88 23.46
CA PRO A 549 1.89 18.12 22.68
C PRO A 549 3.31 18.63 22.37
N ASP A 550 4.33 18.15 23.04
CA ASP A 550 5.71 18.59 22.92
C ASP A 550 6.55 17.74 21.94
N LEU A 551 5.92 16.76 21.25
CA LEU A 551 6.60 15.95 20.25
C LEU A 551 7.26 16.79 19.16
N GLU A 552 8.50 16.45 18.86
CA GLU A 552 9.29 17.02 17.78
C GLU A 552 9.19 16.18 16.50
N PRO A 553 9.47 16.74 15.31
CA PRO A 553 9.49 16.00 14.08
C PRO A 553 10.40 14.78 14.15
N GLU A 554 9.90 13.66 13.61
CA GLU A 554 10.68 12.45 13.46
C GLU A 554 11.69 12.61 12.31
N VAL A 555 12.96 12.39 12.58
CA VAL A 555 14.04 12.49 11.58
C VAL A 555 14.80 11.18 11.52
N SER A 556 15.03 10.67 10.32
CA SER A 556 15.85 9.49 10.07
C SER A 556 17.02 9.80 9.15
N TYR A 557 18.16 9.17 9.41
CA TYR A 557 19.27 9.03 8.49
C TYR A 557 19.35 7.56 8.10
N GLN A 558 19.26 7.29 6.81
CA GLN A 558 19.18 5.93 6.31
C GLN A 558 20.18 5.68 5.19
N LEU A 559 20.87 4.55 5.26
CA LEU A 559 21.70 3.99 4.22
C LEU A 559 21.09 2.68 3.75
N ASP A 560 20.80 2.60 2.47
CA ASP A 560 20.38 1.41 1.76
C ASP A 560 21.46 1.00 0.77
N ALA A 561 21.68 -0.29 0.65
CA ALA A 561 22.47 -0.86 -0.43
C ALA A 561 21.74 -2.07 -1.02
N SER A 562 21.87 -2.30 -2.32
CA SER A 562 21.32 -3.47 -2.99
C SER A 562 22.35 -4.01 -3.95
N LEU A 563 22.63 -5.29 -3.85
CA LEU A 563 23.51 -6.01 -4.75
C LEU A 563 22.74 -7.19 -5.35
N GLU A 564 22.62 -7.20 -6.67
CA GLU A 564 21.97 -8.28 -7.41
C GLU A 564 22.95 -8.89 -8.42
N TYR A 565 23.00 -10.20 -8.45
CA TYR A 565 23.67 -10.98 -9.49
C TYR A 565 22.62 -11.69 -10.36
N LYS A 566 22.75 -11.57 -11.67
CA LYS A 566 21.81 -12.12 -12.64
C LYS A 566 22.57 -12.93 -13.70
N ALA A 567 22.23 -14.19 -13.84
CA ALA A 567 22.71 -15.09 -14.88
C ALA A 567 21.50 -15.65 -15.63
N LEU A 568 21.74 -16.41 -16.71
CA LEU A 568 20.68 -16.93 -17.59
C LEU A 568 19.57 -17.71 -16.83
N ARG A 569 19.96 -18.50 -15.81
CA ARG A 569 19.04 -19.37 -15.07
C ARG A 569 18.98 -19.08 -13.57
N PHE A 570 19.74 -18.11 -13.10
CA PHE A 570 19.85 -17.83 -11.66
C PHE A 570 19.95 -16.33 -11.43
N ALA A 571 19.21 -15.83 -10.45
CA ALA A 571 19.45 -14.50 -9.90
C ALA A 571 19.35 -14.55 -8.37
N ILE A 572 20.15 -13.71 -7.72
CA ILE A 572 20.16 -13.51 -6.29
C ILE A 572 20.40 -12.04 -5.99
N GLY A 573 19.63 -11.50 -5.09
CA GLY A 573 19.75 -10.13 -4.60
C GLY A 573 19.77 -10.08 -3.08
N LEU A 574 20.59 -9.19 -2.55
CA LEU A 574 20.71 -8.90 -1.13
C LEU A 574 20.58 -7.38 -0.94
N THR A 575 19.68 -6.95 -0.08
CA THR A 575 19.42 -5.53 0.19
C THR A 575 19.53 -5.25 1.70
N PRO A 576 20.75 -5.02 2.23
CA PRO A 576 20.94 -4.54 3.58
C PRO A 576 20.53 -3.07 3.72
N PHE A 577 20.08 -2.70 4.90
CA PHE A 577 19.76 -1.32 5.26
C PHE A 577 20.08 -1.03 6.73
N VAL A 578 20.36 0.22 7.01
CA VAL A 578 20.48 0.75 8.37
C VAL A 578 19.84 2.12 8.42
N SER A 579 19.08 2.39 9.49
CA SER A 579 18.45 3.69 9.73
C SER A 579 18.59 4.09 11.20
N TYR A 580 18.98 5.34 11.41
CA TYR A 580 19.07 5.98 12.72
C TYR A 580 18.04 7.09 12.83
N PHE A 581 17.14 6.97 13.80
CA PHE A 581 16.12 7.96 14.12
C PHE A 581 16.56 8.78 15.32
N THR A 582 16.45 10.10 15.19
CA THR A 582 16.72 10.99 16.32
C THR A 582 15.55 11.05 17.30
N ASN A 583 14.32 11.04 16.78
CA ASN A 583 13.07 11.25 17.50
C ASN A 583 11.99 10.29 16.98
N TYR A 584 12.15 8.98 17.12
CA TYR A 584 11.15 8.01 16.69
C TYR A 584 9.91 8.10 17.58
N ILE A 585 8.76 8.48 17.03
CA ILE A 585 7.49 8.60 17.74
C ILE A 585 6.79 7.24 17.74
N TYR A 586 6.42 6.74 18.90
CA TYR A 586 5.70 5.47 19.03
C TYR A 586 4.72 5.51 20.18
N LEU A 587 3.73 4.62 20.11
CA LEU A 587 2.76 4.41 21.17
C LEU A 587 3.35 3.44 22.18
N ASN A 588 3.75 3.95 23.35
CA ASN A 588 4.44 3.22 24.39
C ASN A 588 3.45 2.61 25.38
N LEU A 589 3.53 1.31 25.56
CA LEU A 589 2.72 0.57 26.51
C LEU A 589 3.16 0.92 27.95
N SER A 590 2.20 1.26 28.80
CA SER A 590 2.43 1.47 30.23
C SER A 590 1.77 0.36 31.06
N PRO A 591 2.19 0.13 32.32
CA PRO A 591 1.48 -0.77 33.24
C PRO A 591 0.21 -0.16 33.83
N GLU A 592 -0.08 1.10 33.51
CA GLU A 592 -1.22 1.84 34.04
C GLU A 592 -2.50 1.48 33.29
N HIS A 593 -3.64 1.61 33.98
CA HIS A 593 -4.97 1.37 33.44
C HIS A 593 -5.87 2.57 33.67
N ASP A 594 -6.68 2.90 32.68
CA ASP A 594 -7.70 3.95 32.78
C ASP A 594 -8.82 3.52 33.75
N ARG A 595 -9.17 4.40 34.65
CA ARG A 595 -10.23 4.20 35.67
C ARG A 595 -11.48 5.04 35.41
N LEU A 596 -11.42 5.98 34.46
CA LEU A 596 -12.45 6.97 34.28
C LEU A 596 -13.36 6.69 33.06
N TYR A 597 -12.78 6.23 31.96
CA TYR A 597 -13.48 6.18 30.68
C TYR A 597 -13.64 4.79 30.09
N GLY A 598 -12.80 3.85 30.46
CA GLY A 598 -12.70 2.61 29.72
C GLY A 598 -12.61 1.33 30.54
N ASN A 599 -13.17 1.29 31.73
CA ASN A 599 -13.28 0.04 32.52
C ASN A 599 -11.95 -0.77 32.61
N GLY A 600 -10.82 -0.09 32.73
CA GLY A 600 -9.52 -0.73 32.90
C GLY A 600 -8.76 -0.97 31.60
N ASN A 601 -9.00 -0.23 30.52
CA ASN A 601 -8.11 -0.23 29.36
C ASN A 601 -6.70 0.18 29.78
N GLN A 602 -5.70 -0.54 29.23
CA GLN A 602 -4.30 -0.19 29.44
C GLN A 602 -4.00 1.17 28.83
N ILE A 603 -3.26 2.02 29.54
CA ILE A 603 -2.87 3.35 29.07
C ILE A 603 -1.62 3.26 28.22
N PHE A 604 -1.65 3.87 27.04
CA PHE A 604 -0.54 3.97 26.11
C PHE A 604 -0.23 5.44 25.86
N TYR A 605 1.04 5.82 25.99
CA TYR A 605 1.51 7.18 25.81
C TYR A 605 2.26 7.33 24.48
N TYR A 606 1.93 8.33 23.69
CA TYR A 606 2.82 8.74 22.61
C TYR A 606 4.11 9.31 23.20
N THR A 607 5.24 8.84 22.72
CA THR A 607 6.55 9.22 23.20
C THR A 607 7.60 9.16 22.11
N GLN A 608 8.78 9.70 22.38
CA GLN A 608 9.91 9.72 21.45
C GLN A 608 11.12 8.98 22.01
N SER A 609 11.87 8.34 21.13
CA SER A 609 13.16 7.72 21.45
C SER A 609 14.11 7.86 20.27
N ARG A 610 15.42 7.91 20.57
CA ARG A 610 16.43 7.61 19.54
C ARG A 610 16.38 6.12 19.26
N VAL A 611 16.38 5.77 17.97
CA VAL A 611 16.22 4.37 17.56
C VAL A 611 17.22 4.03 16.47
N LEU A 612 17.94 2.92 16.64
CA LEU A 612 18.72 2.30 15.60
C LEU A 612 17.93 1.12 15.03
N ARG A 613 17.81 1.07 13.70
CA ARG A 613 17.20 -0.05 12.99
C ARG A 613 18.15 -0.52 11.89
N TYR A 614 18.26 -1.82 11.74
CA TYR A 614 18.99 -2.42 10.64
C TYR A 614 18.34 -3.74 10.23
N GLY A 615 18.63 -4.17 9.03
CA GLY A 615 18.10 -5.42 8.53
C GLY A 615 18.61 -5.73 7.13
N ALA A 616 18.08 -6.80 6.56
CA ALA A 616 18.38 -7.20 5.21
C ALA A 616 17.18 -7.93 4.58
N GLU A 617 17.04 -7.76 3.29
CA GLU A 617 16.15 -8.54 2.45
C GLU A 617 16.99 -9.39 1.50
N ILE A 618 16.57 -10.62 1.26
CA ILE A 618 17.17 -11.51 0.28
C ILE A 618 16.08 -12.00 -0.67
N HIS A 619 16.39 -12.04 -1.95
CA HIS A 619 15.61 -12.75 -2.94
C HIS A 619 16.49 -13.56 -3.84
N ALA A 620 16.04 -14.74 -4.21
CA ALA A 620 16.75 -15.57 -5.20
C ALA A 620 15.71 -16.32 -6.03
N HIS A 621 16.05 -16.54 -7.30
CA HIS A 621 15.32 -17.46 -8.14
C HIS A 621 16.26 -18.29 -9.01
N HIS A 622 15.89 -19.54 -9.23
CA HIS A 622 16.65 -20.48 -10.03
C HIS A 622 15.73 -21.24 -10.98
N LYS A 623 15.94 -21.09 -12.28
CA LYS A 623 15.26 -21.86 -13.32
C LYS A 623 15.95 -23.23 -13.44
N ILE A 624 15.36 -24.26 -12.83
CA ILE A 624 15.84 -25.65 -12.94
C ILE A 624 15.71 -26.13 -14.38
N SER A 625 14.57 -25.80 -15.00
CA SER A 625 14.27 -26.04 -16.42
C SER A 625 13.41 -24.91 -16.96
N ASN A 626 12.98 -24.99 -18.23
CA ASN A 626 12.04 -24.01 -18.79
C ASN A 626 10.69 -24.02 -18.06
N ALA A 627 10.30 -25.15 -17.48
CA ALA A 627 9.02 -25.30 -16.80
C ALA A 627 9.11 -25.15 -15.28
N PHE A 628 10.27 -25.41 -14.65
CA PHE A 628 10.40 -25.41 -13.19
C PHE A 628 11.32 -24.30 -12.69
N GLN A 629 10.85 -23.57 -11.69
CA GLN A 629 11.57 -22.50 -11.02
C GLN A 629 11.47 -22.65 -9.50
N LEU A 630 12.61 -22.46 -8.82
CA LEU A 630 12.67 -22.24 -7.37
C LEU A 630 12.82 -20.78 -7.07
N GLY A 631 12.17 -20.33 -6.00
CA GLY A 631 12.26 -18.97 -5.46
C GLY A 631 12.55 -18.98 -3.97
N LEU A 632 13.23 -17.95 -3.50
CA LEU A 632 13.46 -17.65 -2.09
C LEU A 632 13.25 -16.16 -1.89
N ILE A 633 12.47 -15.82 -0.87
CA ILE A 633 12.34 -14.46 -0.35
C ILE A 633 12.57 -14.54 1.15
N GLY A 634 13.41 -13.68 1.70
CA GLY A 634 13.66 -13.61 3.14
C GLY A 634 13.79 -12.18 3.60
N GLU A 635 13.39 -11.93 4.85
CA GLU A 635 13.48 -10.62 5.48
C GLU A 635 13.85 -10.74 6.95
N TYR A 636 14.65 -9.80 7.41
CA TYR A 636 14.98 -9.62 8.81
C TYR A 636 15.10 -8.14 9.13
N VAL A 637 14.48 -7.72 10.22
CA VAL A 637 14.54 -6.37 10.75
C VAL A 637 14.81 -6.43 12.24
N PHE A 638 15.77 -5.66 12.70
CA PHE A 638 16.05 -5.42 14.11
C PHE A 638 15.89 -3.93 14.43
N ALA A 639 15.36 -3.61 15.61
CA ALA A 639 15.23 -2.26 16.11
C ALA A 639 15.61 -2.22 17.58
N GLU A 640 16.29 -1.15 17.98
CA GLU A 640 16.68 -0.91 19.39
C GLU A 640 16.48 0.55 19.77
N GLN A 641 15.85 0.78 20.90
CA GLN A 641 15.68 2.09 21.50
C GLN A 641 16.98 2.48 22.22
N LEU A 642 17.56 3.61 21.84
CA LEU A 642 18.83 4.11 22.37
C LEU A 642 18.67 5.15 23.48
N SER A 643 17.43 5.56 23.77
CA SER A 643 17.11 6.55 24.81
C SER A 643 15.73 6.31 25.43
N GLY A 644 15.41 7.09 26.46
CA GLY A 644 14.12 7.02 27.14
C GLY A 644 14.00 5.84 28.11
N ALA A 645 12.82 5.65 28.67
CA ALA A 645 12.53 4.65 29.69
C ALA A 645 12.66 3.19 29.18
N LYS A 646 12.56 2.98 27.88
CA LYS A 646 12.67 1.65 27.24
C LYS A 646 14.01 1.47 26.50
N LYS A 647 15.07 2.19 26.91
CA LYS A 647 16.41 2.03 26.32
C LYS A 647 16.87 0.56 26.42
N GLY A 648 17.42 0.02 25.32
CA GLY A 648 17.90 -1.36 25.20
C GLY A 648 16.81 -2.37 24.78
N PHE A 649 15.54 -1.95 24.76
CA PHE A 649 14.45 -2.77 24.22
C PHE A 649 14.20 -2.46 22.75
N THR A 650 13.52 -3.37 22.08
CA THR A 650 13.04 -3.15 20.72
C THR A 650 11.85 -2.18 20.68
N LEU A 651 11.31 -1.92 19.51
CA LEU A 651 10.04 -1.18 19.34
C LEU A 651 8.84 -2.14 19.50
N PRO A 652 7.69 -1.65 19.99
CA PRO A 652 6.47 -2.45 20.03
C PRO A 652 6.09 -3.00 18.66
N PHE A 653 5.52 -4.21 18.61
CA PHE A 653 5.07 -4.88 17.39
C PHE A 653 6.16 -5.08 16.32
N SER A 654 7.42 -5.21 16.71
CA SER A 654 8.53 -5.46 15.79
C SER A 654 8.36 -6.80 15.06
N PRO A 655 8.45 -6.84 13.71
CA PRO A 655 8.19 -8.06 12.95
C PRO A 655 9.29 -9.11 13.19
N PRO A 656 8.92 -10.42 13.29
CA PRO A 656 9.88 -11.52 13.31
C PRO A 656 10.52 -11.74 11.93
N ALA A 657 11.66 -12.41 11.89
CA ALA A 657 12.27 -12.86 10.64
C ALA A 657 11.34 -13.82 9.90
N THR A 658 11.24 -13.65 8.58
CA THR A 658 10.37 -14.45 7.72
C THR A 658 11.12 -14.89 6.46
N ALA A 659 10.87 -16.13 6.02
CA ALA A 659 11.34 -16.66 4.74
C ALA A 659 10.21 -17.37 4.01
N VAL A 660 10.18 -17.22 2.69
CA VAL A 660 9.25 -17.91 1.79
C VAL A 660 10.05 -18.66 0.73
N PHE A 661 9.87 -19.97 0.68
CA PHE A 661 10.39 -20.84 -0.38
C PHE A 661 9.26 -21.09 -1.36
N ASN A 662 9.53 -20.83 -2.64
CA ASN A 662 8.55 -20.99 -3.71
C ASN A 662 9.03 -22.06 -4.70
N LEU A 663 8.16 -22.99 -5.04
CA LEU A 663 8.32 -23.90 -6.17
C LEU A 663 7.24 -23.57 -7.20
N LYS A 664 7.66 -23.17 -8.40
CA LYS A 664 6.77 -22.83 -9.50
C LYS A 664 6.96 -23.79 -10.67
N TYR A 665 5.85 -24.31 -11.17
CA TYR A 665 5.77 -25.05 -12.42
C TYR A 665 4.97 -24.22 -13.43
N GLN A 666 5.55 -23.96 -14.58
CA GLN A 666 4.93 -23.22 -15.67
C GLN A 666 5.25 -23.94 -16.99
N PRO A 667 4.34 -24.84 -17.44
CA PRO A 667 4.54 -25.55 -18.70
C PRO A 667 4.52 -24.58 -19.89
N GLU A 668 5.00 -25.03 -21.03
CA GLU A 668 4.84 -24.31 -22.29
C GLU A 668 3.34 -24.16 -22.61
N SER A 669 2.97 -23.01 -23.18
CA SER A 669 1.57 -22.72 -23.54
C SER A 669 1.08 -23.72 -24.57
N SER A 670 -0.11 -24.32 -24.30
CA SER A 670 -0.83 -25.13 -25.28
C SER A 670 -1.80 -24.26 -26.10
N SER A 671 -2.36 -24.83 -27.17
CA SER A 671 -3.38 -24.13 -27.97
C SER A 671 -4.65 -23.77 -27.20
N ALA A 672 -4.97 -24.51 -26.15
CA ALA A 672 -6.19 -24.33 -25.35
C ALA A 672 -5.94 -23.54 -24.07
N LEU A 673 -4.77 -23.70 -23.44
CA LEU A 673 -4.44 -23.10 -22.15
C LEU A 673 -3.10 -22.38 -22.24
N HIS A 674 -3.16 -21.05 -22.08
CA HIS A 674 -1.98 -20.18 -22.10
C HIS A 674 -1.58 -19.80 -20.69
N ASN A 675 -0.30 -19.53 -20.48
CA ASN A 675 0.25 -19.05 -19.21
C ASN A 675 -0.17 -19.89 -17.99
N ALA A 676 -0.38 -21.22 -18.19
CA ALA A 676 -0.70 -22.11 -17.10
C ALA A 676 0.43 -22.13 -16.07
N TYR A 677 0.08 -22.15 -14.80
CA TYR A 677 1.05 -22.25 -13.72
C TYR A 677 0.48 -22.99 -12.52
N ALA A 678 1.37 -23.62 -11.78
CA ALA A 678 1.17 -24.10 -10.43
C ALA A 678 2.31 -23.61 -9.55
N SER A 679 2.03 -23.10 -8.35
CA SER A 679 3.08 -22.73 -7.41
C SER A 679 2.74 -23.12 -5.99
N LEU A 680 3.76 -23.58 -5.27
CA LEU A 680 3.70 -23.95 -3.86
C LEU A 680 4.62 -23.00 -3.10
N ASP A 681 4.08 -22.34 -2.08
CA ASP A 681 4.84 -21.51 -1.15
C ASP A 681 4.91 -22.17 0.21
N TYR A 682 6.12 -22.30 0.74
CA TYR A 682 6.38 -22.68 2.11
C TYR A 682 6.94 -21.45 2.86
N LYS A 683 6.10 -20.89 3.73
CA LYS A 683 6.44 -19.72 4.55
C LYS A 683 6.84 -20.16 5.95
N VAL A 684 8.00 -19.70 6.41
CA VAL A 684 8.51 -19.90 7.77
C VAL A 684 8.68 -18.55 8.43
N THR A 685 8.10 -18.38 9.62
CA THR A 685 8.26 -17.20 10.46
C THR A 685 8.86 -17.62 11.79
N SER A 686 9.92 -16.94 12.21
CA SER A 686 10.62 -17.24 13.45
C SER A 686 9.79 -16.85 14.69
N LYS A 687 10.12 -17.43 15.84
CA LYS A 687 9.62 -16.94 17.13
C LYS A 687 10.10 -15.50 17.34
N GLN A 688 9.20 -14.61 17.80
CA GLN A 688 9.57 -13.26 18.21
C GLN A 688 9.80 -13.21 19.73
N THR A 689 11.06 -13.06 20.09
CA THR A 689 11.51 -12.96 21.50
C THR A 689 12.07 -11.59 21.84
N HIS A 690 12.41 -10.77 20.83
CA HIS A 690 12.81 -9.38 21.05
C HIS A 690 11.54 -8.54 21.17
N ILE A 691 11.16 -8.27 22.42
CA ILE A 691 9.90 -7.59 22.79
C ILE A 691 10.20 -6.43 23.74
N VAL A 692 9.24 -5.53 23.87
CA VAL A 692 9.26 -4.45 24.86
C VAL A 692 8.19 -4.69 25.93
N PRO A 693 8.55 -4.81 27.20
CA PRO A 693 7.55 -5.04 28.25
C PRO A 693 6.52 -3.90 28.34
N PRO A 694 5.22 -4.23 28.59
CA PRO A 694 4.66 -5.53 28.98
C PRO A 694 4.26 -6.47 27.82
N GLU A 695 4.79 -6.26 26.63
CA GLU A 695 4.53 -7.12 25.46
C GLU A 695 5.00 -8.57 25.71
N GLU A 696 4.30 -9.56 25.15
CA GLU A 696 4.65 -10.97 25.25
C GLU A 696 5.28 -11.51 23.95
N SER A 697 6.13 -12.53 24.11
CA SER A 697 6.73 -13.22 22.96
C SER A 697 5.66 -13.97 22.16
N THR A 698 5.87 -14.09 20.85
CA THR A 698 4.96 -14.81 19.94
C THR A 698 5.66 -16.01 19.33
N ALA A 699 5.01 -17.16 19.33
CA ALA A 699 5.54 -18.39 18.72
C ALA A 699 5.75 -18.22 17.20
N GLY A 700 6.78 -18.84 16.67
CA GLY A 700 6.98 -18.97 15.23
C GLY A 700 5.96 -19.93 14.61
N PHE A 701 5.82 -19.86 13.29
CA PHE A 701 4.87 -20.70 12.55
C PHE A 701 5.36 -21.04 11.14
N GLN A 702 4.71 -22.01 10.54
CA GLN A 702 4.95 -22.47 9.17
C GLN A 702 3.63 -22.57 8.43
N LEU A 703 3.60 -22.10 7.18
CA LEU A 703 2.40 -22.11 6.33
C LEU A 703 2.74 -22.69 4.96
N ILE A 704 1.79 -23.42 4.40
CA ILE A 704 1.84 -23.86 3.00
C ILE A 704 0.69 -23.20 2.27
N ASN A 705 0.99 -22.58 1.13
CA ASN A 705 0.00 -22.02 0.22
C ASN A 705 0.19 -22.61 -1.18
N LEU A 706 -0.92 -22.84 -1.87
CA LEU A 706 -0.95 -23.37 -3.24
C LEU A 706 -1.64 -22.36 -4.15
N ASN A 707 -1.06 -22.12 -5.33
CA ASN A 707 -1.68 -21.28 -6.35
C ASN A 707 -1.64 -22.00 -7.70
N LEU A 708 -2.77 -22.01 -8.38
CA LEU A 708 -2.95 -22.59 -9.72
C LEU A 708 -3.60 -21.54 -10.61
N GLY A 709 -3.29 -21.52 -11.88
CA GLY A 709 -3.99 -20.62 -12.79
C GLY A 709 -3.58 -20.79 -14.24
N GLY A 710 -4.28 -20.08 -15.10
CA GLY A 710 -4.05 -20.07 -16.55
C GLY A 710 -5.06 -19.19 -17.28
N GLN A 711 -4.85 -19.05 -18.56
CA GLN A 711 -5.67 -18.24 -19.45
C GLN A 711 -6.21 -19.08 -20.61
N ILE A 712 -7.50 -18.97 -20.86
CA ILE A 712 -8.19 -19.57 -22.01
C ILE A 712 -8.52 -18.44 -22.98
N ASN A 713 -8.02 -18.53 -24.21
CA ASN A 713 -8.32 -17.54 -25.25
C ASN A 713 -9.53 -17.99 -26.09
N LEU A 714 -10.54 -17.15 -26.16
CA LEU A 714 -11.81 -17.37 -26.86
C LEU A 714 -11.95 -16.32 -27.98
N LYS A 715 -11.26 -16.49 -29.10
CA LYS A 715 -11.20 -15.52 -30.23
C LYS A 715 -10.74 -14.12 -29.78
N GLN A 716 -11.66 -13.18 -29.62
CA GLN A 716 -11.40 -11.80 -29.17
C GLN A 716 -11.54 -11.63 -27.66
N GLN A 717 -11.72 -12.71 -26.94
CA GLN A 717 -11.97 -12.74 -25.50
C GLN A 717 -10.91 -13.57 -24.80
N ALA A 718 -10.60 -13.23 -23.57
CA ALA A 718 -9.71 -14.00 -22.72
C ALA A 718 -10.38 -14.27 -21.37
N LEU A 719 -10.31 -15.50 -20.90
CA LEU A 719 -10.75 -15.90 -19.57
C LEU A 719 -9.53 -16.32 -18.74
N ASN A 720 -9.18 -15.53 -17.74
CA ASN A 720 -8.18 -15.89 -16.75
C ASN A 720 -8.87 -16.59 -15.57
N ILE A 721 -8.30 -17.72 -15.14
CA ILE A 721 -8.78 -18.49 -14.00
C ILE A 721 -7.64 -18.63 -13.02
N SER A 722 -7.89 -18.38 -11.74
CA SER A 722 -6.92 -18.60 -10.66
C SER A 722 -7.59 -19.23 -9.45
N LEU A 723 -6.94 -20.25 -8.90
CA LEU A 723 -7.30 -20.92 -7.67
C LEU A 723 -6.14 -20.78 -6.68
N GLN A 724 -6.42 -20.28 -5.49
CA GLN A 724 -5.45 -20.17 -4.42
C GLN A 724 -5.96 -20.91 -3.18
N VAL A 725 -5.08 -21.63 -2.51
CA VAL A 725 -5.33 -22.20 -1.18
C VAL A 725 -4.33 -21.59 -0.22
N GLN A 726 -4.82 -20.81 0.71
CA GLN A 726 -4.01 -20.16 1.76
C GLN A 726 -4.12 -20.95 3.05
N ASN A 727 -3.02 -21.11 3.78
CA ASN A 727 -2.95 -21.89 5.02
C ASN A 727 -3.49 -23.31 4.84
N LEU A 728 -3.01 -24.04 3.82
CA LEU A 728 -3.47 -25.37 3.39
C LEU A 728 -3.57 -26.39 4.54
N LEU A 729 -2.69 -26.30 5.53
CA LEU A 729 -2.68 -27.21 6.68
C LEU A 729 -3.55 -26.72 7.84
N ASN A 730 -4.32 -25.64 7.66
CA ASN A 730 -5.15 -25.02 8.70
C ASN A 730 -4.39 -24.76 10.01
N THR A 731 -3.14 -24.31 9.89
CA THR A 731 -2.26 -24.02 11.03
C THR A 731 -2.83 -22.88 11.87
N LYS A 732 -2.92 -23.08 13.19
CA LYS A 732 -3.23 -22.00 14.14
C LYS A 732 -1.97 -21.18 14.40
N TYR A 733 -2.01 -19.88 14.09
CA TYR A 733 -0.87 -19.00 14.30
C TYR A 733 -1.29 -17.56 14.62
N PHE A 734 -0.37 -16.84 15.24
CA PHE A 734 -0.54 -15.44 15.61
C PHE A 734 0.50 -14.58 14.89
N ASN A 735 0.07 -13.47 14.32
CA ASN A 735 1.02 -12.51 13.77
C ASN A 735 1.44 -11.53 14.88
N HIS A 736 2.74 -11.43 15.16
CA HIS A 736 3.26 -10.55 16.20
C HIS A 736 2.90 -9.07 15.99
N THR A 737 2.73 -8.64 14.74
CA THR A 737 2.34 -7.26 14.39
C THR A 737 0.83 -7.00 14.52
N SER A 738 0.00 -8.01 14.85
CA SER A 738 -1.45 -7.86 14.94
C SER A 738 -1.91 -7.51 16.37
N TYR A 739 -2.77 -6.51 16.49
CA TYR A 739 -3.43 -6.19 17.77
C TYR A 739 -4.34 -7.32 18.27
N TYR A 740 -4.91 -8.12 17.38
CA TYR A 740 -5.71 -9.30 17.76
C TYR A 740 -4.92 -10.35 18.54
N ARG A 741 -3.58 -10.33 18.46
CA ARG A 741 -2.71 -11.15 19.29
C ARG A 741 -2.91 -10.88 20.80
N LEU A 742 -3.20 -9.61 21.18
CA LEU A 742 -3.41 -9.21 22.57
C LEU A 742 -4.62 -9.88 23.22
N ILE A 743 -5.55 -10.35 22.39
CA ILE A 743 -6.77 -11.07 22.81
C ILE A 743 -6.80 -12.51 22.27
N ASN A 744 -5.64 -13.08 21.97
CA ASN A 744 -5.46 -14.46 21.53
C ASN A 744 -6.34 -14.89 20.32
N VAL A 745 -6.64 -13.94 19.42
CA VAL A 745 -7.32 -14.21 18.17
C VAL A 745 -6.30 -14.63 17.11
N PRO A 746 -6.35 -15.88 16.62
CA PRO A 746 -5.45 -16.35 15.58
C PRO A 746 -5.82 -15.76 14.22
N LYS A 747 -4.87 -15.86 13.27
CA LYS A 747 -5.10 -15.49 11.87
C LYS A 747 -6.10 -16.44 11.20
N PRO A 748 -6.69 -16.03 10.05
CA PRO A 748 -7.71 -16.84 9.36
C PRO A 748 -7.30 -18.27 9.11
N ALA A 749 -8.29 -19.18 9.20
CA ALA A 749 -8.18 -20.60 8.88
C ALA A 749 -7.87 -20.80 7.38
N GLU A 750 -7.74 -22.08 6.97
CA GLU A 750 -7.63 -22.44 5.55
C GLU A 750 -8.65 -21.69 4.71
N THR A 751 -8.17 -21.12 3.60
CA THR A 751 -8.97 -20.29 2.69
C THR A 751 -8.74 -20.70 1.25
N LEU A 752 -9.80 -21.17 0.60
CA LEU A 752 -9.84 -21.38 -0.85
C LEU A 752 -10.35 -20.09 -1.50
N LEU A 753 -9.59 -19.57 -2.46
CA LEU A 753 -9.91 -18.37 -3.22
C LEU A 753 -9.98 -18.72 -4.71
N LEU A 754 -11.12 -18.45 -5.33
CA LEU A 754 -11.35 -18.67 -6.76
C LEU A 754 -11.58 -17.34 -7.44
N ILE A 755 -10.86 -17.10 -8.53
CA ILE A 755 -10.90 -15.84 -9.29
C ILE A 755 -11.15 -16.16 -10.74
N PHE A 756 -12.15 -15.49 -11.34
CA PHE A 756 -12.41 -15.47 -12.78
C PHE A 756 -12.30 -14.04 -13.27
N GLN A 757 -11.57 -13.83 -14.35
CA GLN A 757 -11.54 -12.56 -15.05
C GLN A 757 -11.85 -12.78 -16.52
N PHE A 758 -12.87 -12.13 -16.99
CA PHE A 758 -13.28 -12.13 -18.39
C PHE A 758 -12.92 -10.79 -19.03
N LEU A 759 -12.16 -10.83 -20.13
CA LEU A 759 -11.74 -9.66 -20.89
C LEU A 759 -12.29 -9.77 -22.31
N SER A 760 -12.99 -8.73 -22.77
CA SER A 760 -13.43 -8.59 -24.15
C SER A 760 -12.94 -7.26 -24.72
N ILE A 761 -12.29 -7.30 -25.88
CA ILE A 761 -11.75 -6.11 -26.55
C ILE A 761 -12.23 -6.12 -28.01
N ILE A 762 -12.82 -5.02 -28.46
CA ILE A 762 -13.23 -4.79 -29.85
C ILE A 762 -12.36 -3.65 -30.38
N LYS A 763 -11.56 -3.94 -31.43
CA LYS A 763 -10.82 -2.91 -32.16
C LYS A 763 -11.65 -2.54 -33.41
N SER A 764 -11.89 -1.26 -33.62
CA SER A 764 -12.55 -0.77 -34.87
C SER A 764 -11.55 -0.92 -36.01
N ASN A 765 -11.85 -1.83 -36.97
CA ASN A 765 -11.10 -1.92 -38.21
C ASN A 765 -11.52 -0.76 -39.15
N ASN A 766 -10.80 0.35 -39.06
CA ASN A 766 -10.88 1.35 -40.14
C ASN A 766 -10.00 0.88 -41.31
N ASN A 767 -10.48 -0.13 -42.06
CA ASN A 767 -9.99 -0.45 -43.43
C ASN A 767 -10.66 0.41 -44.47
N ASN A 768 -10.80 1.72 -44.27
CA ASN A 768 -11.35 2.62 -45.30
C ASN A 768 -10.68 3.99 -45.25
N SER A 769 -9.42 4.06 -45.65
CA SER A 769 -8.84 5.28 -46.22
C SER A 769 -7.52 5.02 -46.94
N ASP A 770 -7.51 4.09 -47.91
CA ASP A 770 -6.55 4.10 -49.00
C ASP A 770 -7.24 3.53 -50.23
N LYS A 771 -8.02 4.37 -50.91
CA LYS A 771 -8.25 4.29 -52.34
C LYS A 771 -7.89 5.64 -52.98
N PRO A 772 -7.17 5.59 -54.08
CA PRO A 772 -6.26 6.61 -54.59
C PRO A 772 -6.89 7.94 -54.96
#